data_83844b2500e604c0545a063b0dcec30d
#
_entry.id   83844b2500e604c0545a063b0dcec30d
#
_cell.length_a   1.000
_cell.length_b   1.000
_cell.length_c   1.000
_cell.angle_alpha   90.00
_cell.angle_beta   90.00
_cell.angle_gamma   90.00
#
_symmetry.space_group_name_H-M   'P 1'
#
loop_
_entity.id
_entity.type
_entity.pdbx_description
1 polymer ?
#
loop_
_entity_poly.entity_id
_entity_poly.type
_entity_poly.pdbx_seq_one_letter_code
_entity_poly.pdbx_strand_id
1 'polypeptide(L)'
;MKRFFLAYICLLLCVSGNLPAQSLEKNIEQRLTDYFINYQTSYANIGTCKLDHFTVDHEHKTLQVYANDNFGYQPFTEENTQAIYRSLKQLLPGPVNYYRITLYADGQPIENLIPNFLRKKGKDKERLYGKIEYKGDAWTQNISKPFKISQGLQDRHIAVWQSHGKFYKNDRNEWRWQRPRLFGTTEDLYTQSIVVPYLIPMLENAGAVVFTPRERDWQKNEVIVDNNTCTPGSRYFEKNYKKNVWKTTSQPGFAQKYLRYPDNYNPFRDGTARFISTLSKPEKAFAEWIPNIPETGKYTVYVSYQTLPQSVSDAKYLVFHKGGVTEFKVNQQMGGGTWVYLGTFEFDKGVNDYGMVVLSNESSQKGVVCADAVRFGGGMGNIIRGGNVSGVPRYLEGARYWGQWAGMPYEVYSKSQGENDYNDDINARSLMTNYLSGGSVFNPTEKGLKVPFELTFAMHSDAGFKTDDALVGSLGIYTTNFNDGKVNSGISRYASRDLTDMVLTGLQKDISSRFGIQWARRSMWNRNYSETRLPAVPSMILETLSHQNFADLKLGYEPEFKFTVARSVYKSILKYLAEMHHSNYTVQPLPVSHFAVTEEKKKNTFELRWIPTEDPLEPTAKAQGYVVYTRIGYGGFDNGTYVKGTSFTVKAEPGLVYSFKVTAVNKGGESFPSEILSAYKAKRSKGTVLIVNAFHRTSGPESMNNLMMQGFDIQSDPGLPYISTTAFCGYQQNFNRTKAGIETEDGLGYSGNELEGMQIAGNTFDYPFVHGKAIQTAGRYSFVSCSSETVESGSTDLSPYYMVDIIYGAENSTLSNRMQQALTNYCRGGGKLFISGSYIGNKLGD
;
A
#
# COMPACT_ATOMS: atom_id res chain seq x y z
N MET A 1 69.76 52.70 37.93
CA MET A 1 68.33 52.59 37.62
C MET A 1 68.06 52.05 36.16
N LYS A 2 68.90 51.18 35.60
CA LYS A 2 68.66 50.58 34.26
C LYS A 2 68.74 49.05 34.24
N ARG A 3 68.86 48.38 35.39
CA ARG A 3 68.94 46.93 35.48
C ARG A 3 67.69 46.24 36.12
N PHE A 4 66.74 47.02 36.61
CA PHE A 4 65.53 46.50 37.21
C PHE A 4 64.29 46.52 36.23
N PHE A 5 64.43 47.21 35.10
CA PHE A 5 63.31 47.30 34.11
C PHE A 5 63.30 46.15 33.08
N LEU A 6 64.42 45.41 32.94
CA LEU A 6 64.48 44.30 32.02
C LEU A 6 64.02 42.98 32.61
N ALA A 7 63.98 42.82 33.95
CA ALA A 7 63.50 41.65 34.65
C ALA A 7 61.94 41.63 34.76
N TYR A 8 61.31 42.82 34.72
CA TYR A 8 59.85 42.89 34.81
C TYR A 8 59.16 42.71 33.46
N ILE A 9 59.87 42.99 32.33
CA ILE A 9 59.34 42.72 30.96
C ILE A 9 59.49 41.23 30.58
N CYS A 10 60.50 40.54 31.12
CA CYS A 10 60.62 39.07 30.91
C CYS A 10 59.61 38.27 31.78
N LEU A 11 59.12 38.83 32.92
CA LEU A 11 58.13 38.18 33.74
C LEU A 11 56.68 38.40 33.24
N LEU A 12 56.46 39.46 32.42
CA LEU A 12 55.15 39.71 31.79
C LEU A 12 54.99 39.04 30.42
N LEU A 13 56.06 38.53 29.85
CA LEU A 13 56.04 37.76 28.60
C LEU A 13 55.99 36.24 28.79
N CYS A 14 56.08 35.75 30.01
CA CYS A 14 55.94 34.33 30.36
C CYS A 14 54.61 33.99 31.00
N VAL A 15 53.63 34.90 31.06
CA VAL A 15 52.24 34.62 31.53
C VAL A 15 51.24 34.66 30.38
N SER A 16 51.71 34.66 29.11
CA SER A 16 50.83 34.43 27.97
C SER A 16 50.78 32.94 27.67
N GLY A 17 49.87 32.23 28.41
CA GLY A 17 49.12 31.13 27.87
C GLY A 17 49.77 29.76 27.78
N ASN A 18 49.97 29.11 28.86
CA ASN A 18 49.59 27.68 28.94
C ASN A 18 48.47 27.54 29.97
N LEU A 19 47.24 27.70 29.52
CA LEU A 19 46.13 26.99 30.16
C LEU A 19 46.56 25.51 30.08
N PRO A 20 46.66 24.76 31.21
CA PRO A 20 47.06 23.39 31.16
C PRO A 20 46.12 22.68 30.22
N ALA A 21 46.61 21.76 29.36
CA ALA A 21 45.83 21.04 28.36
C ALA A 21 44.52 20.47 29.00
N GLN A 22 44.59 20.04 30.24
CA GLN A 22 43.45 19.58 31.03
C GLN A 22 42.37 20.64 31.30
N SER A 23 42.69 21.94 31.31
CA SER A 23 41.69 23.02 31.47
C SER A 23 41.06 23.40 30.14
N LEU A 24 41.77 23.23 29.03
CA LEU A 24 41.24 23.43 27.68
C LEU A 24 40.28 22.30 27.29
N GLU A 25 40.63 21.06 27.55
CA GLU A 25 39.77 19.89 27.28
C GLU A 25 38.46 19.97 28.10
N LYS A 26 38.53 20.31 29.38
CA LYS A 26 37.34 20.53 30.20
C LYS A 26 36.42 21.64 29.66
N ASN A 27 37.01 22.71 29.11
CA ASN A 27 36.23 23.80 28.51
C ASN A 27 35.57 23.36 27.21
N ILE A 28 36.25 22.57 26.40
CA ILE A 28 35.71 21.96 25.18
C ILE A 28 34.56 21.03 25.56
N GLU A 29 34.76 20.12 26.53
CA GLU A 29 33.75 19.18 27.02
C GLU A 29 32.49 19.89 27.48
N GLN A 30 32.63 20.92 28.35
CA GLN A 30 31.49 21.68 28.86
C GLN A 30 30.71 22.34 27.73
N ARG A 31 31.37 23.00 26.78
CA ARG A 31 30.70 23.68 25.67
C ARG A 31 30.01 22.73 24.71
N LEU A 32 30.63 21.58 24.39
CA LEU A 32 30.01 20.55 23.57
C LEU A 32 28.81 19.92 24.28
N THR A 33 28.94 19.64 25.57
CA THR A 33 27.83 19.12 26.40
C THR A 33 26.65 20.07 26.40
N ASP A 34 26.90 21.35 26.66
CA ASP A 34 25.87 22.39 26.66
C ASP A 34 25.23 22.54 25.25
N TYR A 35 26.03 22.43 24.20
CA TYR A 35 25.51 22.45 22.83
C TYR A 35 24.54 21.33 22.54
N PHE A 36 24.89 20.09 22.86
CA PHE A 36 24.03 18.95 22.56
C PHE A 36 22.78 18.90 23.45
N ILE A 37 22.89 19.21 24.73
CA ILE A 37 21.73 19.25 25.62
C ILE A 37 20.70 20.29 25.16
N ASN A 38 21.16 21.44 24.68
CA ASN A 38 20.32 22.53 24.20
C ASN A 38 20.00 22.44 22.70
N TYR A 39 20.50 21.40 21.99
CA TYR A 39 20.27 21.26 20.57
C TYR A 39 18.80 21.02 20.26
N GLN A 40 18.25 21.88 19.42
CA GLN A 40 16.88 21.75 18.91
C GLN A 40 16.90 21.66 17.38
N THR A 41 16.12 20.75 16.87
CA THR A 41 15.85 20.66 15.44
C THR A 41 14.45 21.19 15.13
N SER A 42 14.26 21.74 13.93
CA SER A 42 12.95 22.15 13.43
C SER A 42 12.02 20.95 13.13
N TYR A 43 12.55 19.75 13.21
CA TYR A 43 11.82 18.49 13.05
C TYR A 43 11.43 17.94 14.42
N ALA A 44 10.50 16.98 14.40
CA ALA A 44 9.92 16.43 15.61
C ALA A 44 10.93 15.89 16.61
N ASN A 45 10.46 15.64 17.81
CA ASN A 45 11.22 15.16 18.95
C ASN A 45 12.10 13.95 18.59
N ILE A 46 13.42 14.17 18.50
CA ILE A 46 14.44 13.14 18.30
C ILE A 46 14.98 12.58 19.63
N GLY A 47 14.43 13.05 20.75
CA GLY A 47 14.95 12.75 22.09
C GLY A 47 16.09 13.69 22.51
N THR A 48 16.60 13.50 23.74
CA THR A 48 17.69 14.32 24.28
C THR A 48 19.00 14.01 23.58
N CYS A 49 19.58 15.00 22.91
CA CYS A 49 20.92 14.90 22.34
C CYS A 49 21.97 15.04 23.45
N LYS A 50 23.06 14.31 23.32
CA LYS A 50 24.16 14.30 24.28
C LYS A 50 25.50 14.19 23.56
N LEU A 51 26.52 14.78 24.13
CA LEU A 51 27.90 14.43 23.81
C LEU A 51 28.16 13.02 24.36
N ASP A 52 28.68 12.14 23.54
CA ASP A 52 29.17 10.83 23.94
C ASP A 52 30.64 10.93 24.37
N HIS A 53 31.49 11.33 23.50
CA HIS A 53 32.89 11.66 23.77
C HIS A 53 33.46 12.57 22.67
N PHE A 54 34.68 12.99 22.81
CA PHE A 54 35.46 13.71 21.80
C PHE A 54 36.93 13.39 21.90
N THR A 55 37.68 13.60 20.82
CA THR A 55 39.14 13.50 20.77
C THR A 55 39.75 14.72 20.11
N VAL A 56 40.83 15.24 20.67
CA VAL A 56 41.58 16.40 20.16
C VAL A 56 42.95 15.91 19.74
N ASP A 57 43.34 16.19 18.53
CA ASP A 57 44.69 16.03 18.01
C ASP A 57 45.28 17.42 17.74
N HIS A 58 46.17 17.85 18.62
CA HIS A 58 46.80 19.17 18.56
C HIS A 58 47.90 19.24 17.49
N GLU A 59 48.53 18.13 17.16
CA GLU A 59 49.57 18.04 16.13
C GLU A 59 48.95 18.21 14.74
N HIS A 60 47.92 17.44 14.41
CA HIS A 60 47.22 17.48 13.13
C HIS A 60 46.07 18.52 13.10
N LYS A 61 45.87 19.25 14.19
CA LYS A 61 44.78 20.26 14.36
C LYS A 61 43.41 19.70 13.97
N THR A 62 43.03 18.54 14.54
CA THR A 62 41.76 17.91 14.31
C THR A 62 40.97 17.74 15.62
N LEU A 63 39.64 17.86 15.53
CA LEU A 63 38.71 17.59 16.61
C LEU A 63 37.64 16.62 16.08
N GLN A 64 37.56 15.47 16.69
CA GLN A 64 36.52 14.51 16.44
C GLN A 64 35.50 14.58 17.59
N VAL A 65 34.24 14.76 17.26
CA VAL A 65 33.12 14.87 18.23
C VAL A 65 32.15 13.76 17.97
N TYR A 66 31.73 13.05 19.00
CA TYR A 66 30.79 11.93 18.89
C TYR A 66 29.53 12.27 19.68
N ALA A 67 28.41 12.34 18.96
CA ALA A 67 27.09 12.54 19.54
C ALA A 67 26.39 11.20 19.72
N ASN A 68 25.44 11.14 20.66
CA ASN A 68 24.61 9.97 20.87
C ASN A 68 23.68 9.68 19.68
N ASP A 69 23.07 8.47 19.66
CA ASP A 69 22.19 8.02 18.59
C ASP A 69 21.04 8.98 18.29
N ASN A 70 20.47 9.60 19.32
CA ASN A 70 19.38 10.56 19.15
C ASN A 70 19.71 11.69 18.19
N PHE A 71 20.95 12.18 18.21
CA PHE A 71 21.40 13.20 17.27
C PHE A 71 21.39 12.69 15.82
N GLY A 72 21.68 11.40 15.62
CA GLY A 72 21.65 10.73 14.33
C GLY A 72 20.25 10.50 13.75
N TYR A 73 19.22 10.57 14.58
CA TYR A 73 17.83 10.28 14.17
C TYR A 73 17.14 11.41 13.41
N GLN A 74 17.76 12.55 13.27
CA GLN A 74 17.26 13.66 12.47
C GLN A 74 17.53 13.48 10.97
N PRO A 75 16.76 14.14 10.08
CA PRO A 75 17.13 14.25 8.68
C PRO A 75 18.32 15.17 8.51
N PHE A 76 19.32 14.72 7.77
CA PHE A 76 20.47 15.54 7.39
C PHE A 76 20.32 16.05 5.97
N THR A 77 20.65 17.31 5.76
CA THR A 77 20.76 17.98 4.47
C THR A 77 22.13 18.68 4.36
N GLU A 78 22.55 19.06 3.17
CA GLU A 78 23.78 19.85 3.02
C GLU A 78 23.72 21.15 3.85
N GLU A 79 22.54 21.77 3.91
CA GLU A 79 22.32 23.05 4.58
C GLU A 79 22.41 22.92 6.12
N ASN A 80 21.65 21.99 6.73
CA ASN A 80 21.68 21.84 8.19
C ASN A 80 23.02 21.28 8.68
N THR A 81 23.67 20.39 7.92
CA THR A 81 25.02 19.91 8.23
C THR A 81 26.03 21.04 8.29
N GLN A 82 26.01 21.94 7.29
CA GLN A 82 26.87 23.13 7.30
C GLN A 82 26.55 24.07 8.46
N ALA A 83 25.27 24.24 8.82
CA ALA A 83 24.86 25.05 9.95
C ALA A 83 25.37 24.49 11.28
N ILE A 84 25.29 23.16 11.47
CA ILE A 84 25.82 22.46 12.64
C ILE A 84 27.33 22.71 12.79
N TYR A 85 28.12 22.52 11.73
CA TYR A 85 29.56 22.77 11.78
C TYR A 85 29.92 24.24 12.03
N ARG A 86 29.15 25.21 11.50
CA ARG A 86 29.32 26.63 11.79
C ARG A 86 29.07 26.91 13.28
N SER A 87 28.01 26.37 13.85
CA SER A 87 27.68 26.52 15.27
C SER A 87 28.76 25.95 16.17
N LEU A 88 29.28 24.75 15.86
CA LEU A 88 30.37 24.14 16.60
C LEU A 88 31.65 25.00 16.55
N LYS A 89 32.04 25.53 15.38
CA LYS A 89 33.17 26.43 15.24
C LYS A 89 33.04 27.70 16.07
N GLN A 90 31.84 28.29 16.15
CA GLN A 90 31.57 29.50 16.91
C GLN A 90 31.61 29.24 18.42
N LEU A 91 31.22 28.06 18.83
CA LEU A 91 31.15 27.67 20.25
C LEU A 91 32.53 27.36 20.83
N LEU A 92 33.43 26.77 20.06
CA LEU A 92 34.68 26.22 20.54
C LEU A 92 35.68 27.34 20.92
N PRO A 93 36.51 27.15 21.97
CA PRO A 93 37.51 28.13 22.35
C PRO A 93 38.64 28.23 21.33
N GLY A 94 39.27 29.40 21.22
CA GLY A 94 40.50 29.50 20.48
C GLY A 94 41.64 28.79 21.26
N PRO A 95 42.54 28.07 20.56
CA PRO A 95 42.76 27.97 19.12
C PRO A 95 41.95 26.85 18.44
N VAL A 96 41.18 26.03 19.17
CA VAL A 96 40.52 24.80 18.65
C VAL A 96 39.40 25.10 17.65
N ASN A 97 38.84 26.29 17.66
CA ASN A 97 37.86 26.74 16.66
C ASN A 97 38.40 26.78 15.20
N TYR A 98 39.73 26.78 15.03
CA TYR A 98 40.38 26.68 13.72
C TYR A 98 40.72 25.26 13.30
N TYR A 99 40.48 24.26 14.19
CA TYR A 99 40.75 22.87 13.85
C TYR A 99 39.74 22.35 12.84
N ARG A 100 40.14 21.29 12.13
CA ARG A 100 39.24 20.52 11.30
C ARG A 100 38.32 19.69 12.21
N ILE A 101 37.04 20.05 12.26
CA ILE A 101 36.05 19.36 13.07
C ILE A 101 35.37 18.28 12.22
N THR A 102 35.25 17.08 12.79
CA THR A 102 34.39 16.00 12.26
C THR A 102 33.43 15.60 13.36
N LEU A 103 32.13 15.74 13.09
CA LEU A 103 31.05 15.32 14.00
C LEU A 103 30.51 13.97 13.55
N TYR A 104 30.52 13.02 14.45
CA TYR A 104 30.00 11.66 14.25
C TYR A 104 28.64 11.51 14.94
N ALA A 105 27.70 10.87 14.24
CA ALA A 105 26.43 10.38 14.78
C ALA A 105 26.09 9.07 14.07
N ASP A 106 25.43 8.13 14.76
CA ASP A 106 25.09 6.82 14.18
C ASP A 106 26.31 6.12 13.53
N GLY A 107 27.48 6.25 14.14
CA GLY A 107 28.76 5.66 13.67
C GLY A 107 29.34 6.28 12.40
N GLN A 108 28.81 7.40 11.89
CA GLN A 108 29.26 8.05 10.66
C GLN A 108 29.49 9.55 10.86
N PRO A 109 30.41 10.17 10.11
CA PRO A 109 30.40 11.61 9.93
C PRO A 109 29.01 12.07 9.44
N ILE A 110 28.47 13.16 10.02
CA ILE A 110 27.10 13.60 9.73
C ILE A 110 26.85 13.92 8.26
N GLU A 111 27.86 14.36 7.52
CA GLU A 111 27.77 14.55 6.07
C GLU A 111 27.52 13.24 5.31
N ASN A 112 27.93 12.09 5.84
CA ASN A 112 27.63 10.78 5.29
C ASN A 112 26.19 10.35 5.56
N LEU A 113 25.51 10.97 6.53
CA LEU A 113 24.10 10.71 6.82
C LEU A 113 23.14 11.47 5.89
N ILE A 114 23.64 12.36 5.04
CA ILE A 114 22.81 13.02 4.01
C ILE A 114 22.39 11.96 3.00
N PRO A 115 21.05 11.78 2.75
CA PRO A 115 20.58 10.83 1.75
C PRO A 115 21.04 11.17 0.34
N ASN A 116 21.25 10.14 -0.49
CA ASN A 116 21.73 10.33 -1.86
C ASN A 116 20.86 11.26 -2.70
N PHE A 117 19.54 11.19 -2.56
CA PHE A 117 18.60 12.02 -3.31
C PHE A 117 18.65 13.51 -2.95
N LEU A 118 19.26 13.87 -1.81
CA LEU A 118 19.50 15.26 -1.40
C LEU A 118 20.91 15.77 -1.75
N ARG A 119 21.83 14.89 -2.18
CA ARG A 119 23.19 15.26 -2.55
C ARG A 119 23.24 15.84 -3.96
N LYS A 120 23.66 17.07 -4.08
CA LYS A 120 23.90 17.73 -5.39
C LYS A 120 25.11 17.17 -6.11
N LYS A 121 26.14 16.77 -5.34
CA LYS A 121 27.39 16.18 -5.83
C LYS A 121 27.85 15.10 -4.87
N GLY A 122 28.69 14.18 -5.33
CA GLY A 122 29.31 13.19 -4.47
C GLY A 122 28.33 12.15 -3.92
N LYS A 123 27.39 11.67 -4.76
CA LYS A 123 26.51 10.55 -4.40
C LYS A 123 27.33 9.33 -3.99
N ASP A 124 26.93 8.69 -2.91
CA ASP A 124 27.54 7.47 -2.41
C ASP A 124 27.07 6.28 -3.27
N LYS A 125 27.97 5.77 -4.09
CA LYS A 125 27.69 4.67 -5.02
C LYS A 125 27.43 3.34 -4.31
N GLU A 126 27.94 3.17 -3.09
CA GLU A 126 27.71 1.94 -2.32
C GLU A 126 26.25 1.79 -1.85
N ARG A 127 25.48 2.87 -1.86
CA ARG A 127 24.04 2.84 -1.53
C ARG A 127 23.13 2.58 -2.72
N LEU A 128 23.68 2.46 -3.92
CA LEU A 128 22.91 2.34 -5.16
C LEU A 128 23.09 0.96 -5.77
N TYR A 129 22.05 0.43 -6.40
CA TYR A 129 22.17 -0.80 -7.17
C TYR A 129 23.10 -0.65 -8.37
N GLY A 130 23.10 0.49 -9.03
CA GLY A 130 24.03 0.76 -10.14
C GLY A 130 23.88 -0.25 -11.28
N LYS A 131 24.81 -1.21 -11.36
CA LYS A 131 24.79 -2.28 -12.38
C LYS A 131 24.02 -3.53 -11.97
N ILE A 132 23.55 -3.61 -10.70
CA ILE A 132 22.73 -4.72 -10.19
C ILE A 132 21.31 -4.46 -10.69
N GLU A 133 20.90 -5.18 -11.71
CA GLU A 133 19.61 -4.99 -12.35
C GLU A 133 19.06 -6.34 -12.83
N TYR A 134 17.79 -6.58 -12.58
CA TYR A 134 17.07 -7.69 -13.15
C TYR A 134 16.57 -7.33 -14.56
N LYS A 135 16.95 -8.14 -15.56
CA LYS A 135 16.64 -7.90 -16.99
C LYS A 135 15.70 -8.94 -17.60
N GLY A 136 15.17 -9.83 -16.78
CA GLY A 136 14.21 -10.85 -17.22
C GLY A 136 12.78 -10.34 -17.25
N ASP A 137 11.86 -11.23 -17.66
CA ASP A 137 10.41 -10.97 -17.61
C ASP A 137 9.93 -10.91 -16.14
N ALA A 138 8.95 -10.07 -15.87
CA ALA A 138 8.34 -9.97 -14.55
C ALA A 138 7.72 -11.31 -14.12
N TRP A 139 7.61 -11.53 -12.80
CA TRP A 139 6.99 -12.75 -12.27
C TRP A 139 5.56 -12.92 -12.79
N THR A 140 4.77 -11.83 -12.78
CA THR A 140 3.44 -11.78 -13.40
C THR A 140 3.25 -10.49 -14.16
N GLN A 141 2.57 -10.54 -15.32
CA GLN A 141 2.26 -9.36 -16.12
C GLN A 141 0.85 -9.47 -16.70
N ASN A 142 -0.02 -8.53 -16.40
CA ASN A 142 -1.31 -8.39 -17.06
C ASN A 142 -1.09 -7.78 -18.45
N ILE A 143 -1.28 -8.59 -19.49
CA ILE A 143 -1.10 -8.16 -20.90
C ILE A 143 -2.38 -7.68 -21.57
N SER A 144 -3.51 -7.71 -20.86
CA SER A 144 -4.79 -7.14 -21.34
C SER A 144 -4.92 -5.63 -21.09
N LYS A 145 -3.98 -5.01 -20.32
CA LYS A 145 -4.00 -3.55 -20.13
C LYS A 145 -3.82 -2.84 -21.47
N PRO A 146 -4.71 -1.87 -21.83
CA PRO A 146 -4.66 -1.21 -23.14
C PRO A 146 -3.63 -0.07 -23.26
N PHE A 147 -2.73 0.06 -22.28
CA PHE A 147 -1.66 1.07 -22.24
C PHE A 147 -0.36 0.46 -21.69
N LYS A 148 0.76 1.16 -21.87
CA LYS A 148 2.08 0.74 -21.40
C LYS A 148 2.65 1.74 -20.40
N ILE A 149 3.23 1.21 -19.33
CA ILE A 149 3.98 1.96 -18.32
C ILE A 149 5.46 1.89 -18.71
N SER A 150 6.19 2.99 -18.59
CA SER A 150 7.61 3.06 -18.97
C SER A 150 8.49 3.90 -18.04
N GLN A 151 7.88 4.68 -17.15
CA GLN A 151 8.53 5.53 -16.15
C GLN A 151 7.86 5.40 -14.78
N GLY A 152 7.15 4.29 -14.55
CA GLY A 152 6.58 3.87 -13.28
C GLY A 152 7.47 2.85 -12.57
N LEU A 153 6.82 1.83 -12.03
CA LEU A 153 7.44 0.67 -11.38
C LEU A 153 7.35 -0.58 -12.27
N GLN A 154 7.32 -0.38 -13.60
CA GLN A 154 7.17 -1.47 -14.55
C GLN A 154 8.21 -2.57 -14.29
N ASP A 155 7.73 -3.81 -14.11
CA ASP A 155 8.51 -5.02 -13.88
C ASP A 155 9.35 -5.03 -12.58
N ARG A 156 9.18 -4.03 -11.70
CA ARG A 156 9.80 -4.00 -10.38
C ARG A 156 9.06 -4.93 -9.42
N HIS A 157 9.81 -5.65 -8.58
CA HIS A 157 9.25 -6.57 -7.60
C HIS A 157 9.45 -6.00 -6.19
N ILE A 158 8.36 -5.85 -5.47
CA ILE A 158 8.33 -5.17 -4.18
C ILE A 158 7.57 -6.04 -3.17
N ALA A 159 8.14 -6.24 -1.99
CA ALA A 159 7.42 -6.88 -0.90
C ALA A 159 6.87 -5.81 0.07
N VAL A 160 5.57 -5.85 0.31
CA VAL A 160 4.87 -4.89 1.18
C VAL A 160 3.95 -5.66 2.12
N TRP A 161 3.92 -5.28 3.40
CA TRP A 161 2.97 -5.87 4.32
C TRP A 161 2.42 -4.89 5.34
N GLN A 162 1.21 -5.23 5.79
CA GLN A 162 0.51 -4.60 6.88
C GLN A 162 0.90 -5.29 8.19
N SER A 163 1.53 -4.63 9.11
CA SER A 163 2.00 -5.07 10.42
C SER A 163 1.90 -6.60 10.71
N HIS A 164 1.17 -6.98 11.73
CA HIS A 164 0.98 -8.35 12.19
C HIS A 164 -0.40 -8.91 11.78
N GLY A 165 -0.81 -10.00 12.42
CA GLY A 165 -2.15 -10.58 12.35
C GLY A 165 -2.45 -11.37 13.62
N LYS A 166 -3.63 -11.97 13.72
CA LYS A 166 -3.93 -12.90 14.80
C LYS A 166 -2.92 -14.01 14.84
N PHE A 167 -2.42 -14.31 16.03
CA PHE A 167 -1.48 -15.38 16.28
C PHE A 167 -1.94 -16.26 17.45
N TYR A 168 -1.42 -17.47 17.49
CA TYR A 168 -1.64 -18.38 18.60
C TYR A 168 -0.63 -18.11 19.71
N LYS A 169 -1.13 -17.82 20.91
CA LYS A 169 -0.31 -17.60 22.10
C LYS A 169 -0.07 -18.92 22.79
N ASN A 170 1.11 -19.53 22.58
CA ASN A 170 1.45 -20.88 23.02
C ASN A 170 1.29 -21.11 24.52
N ASP A 171 1.72 -20.17 25.36
CA ASP A 171 1.66 -20.25 26.83
C ASP A 171 0.25 -20.06 27.39
N ARG A 172 -0.71 -19.53 26.61
CA ARG A 172 -2.10 -19.33 27.01
C ARG A 172 -3.10 -20.21 26.27
N ASN A 173 -2.62 -20.92 25.27
CA ASN A 173 -3.44 -21.79 24.42
C ASN A 173 -4.63 -21.07 23.76
N GLU A 174 -4.40 -19.84 23.27
CA GLU A 174 -5.44 -18.99 22.69
C GLU A 174 -4.99 -18.25 21.43
N TRP A 175 -5.94 -17.98 20.52
CA TRP A 175 -5.75 -17.09 19.37
C TRP A 175 -6.05 -15.64 19.78
N ARG A 176 -5.12 -14.72 19.52
CA ARG A 176 -5.26 -13.31 19.89
C ARG A 176 -4.56 -12.36 18.94
N TRP A 177 -4.89 -11.08 19.04
CA TRP A 177 -4.12 -10.01 18.42
C TRP A 177 -2.80 -9.78 19.15
N GLN A 178 -1.79 -9.28 18.44
CA GLN A 178 -0.53 -8.89 19.06
C GLN A 178 -0.66 -7.62 19.90
N ARG A 179 -1.60 -6.76 19.55
CA ARG A 179 -1.86 -5.47 20.20
C ARG A 179 -3.26 -5.40 20.78
N PRO A 180 -3.47 -4.53 21.80
CA PRO A 180 -4.79 -4.32 22.39
C PRO A 180 -5.83 -3.85 21.36
N ARG A 181 -7.08 -4.15 21.65
CA ARG A 181 -8.24 -3.63 20.90
C ARG A 181 -8.65 -2.29 21.48
N LEU A 182 -8.23 -1.20 20.87
CA LEU A 182 -8.49 0.18 21.30
C LEU A 182 -9.19 0.96 20.19
N PHE A 183 -10.07 1.91 20.54
CA PHE A 183 -10.74 2.80 19.60
C PHE A 183 -11.45 2.07 18.43
N GLY A 184 -11.98 0.89 18.67
CA GLY A 184 -12.65 0.09 17.65
C GLY A 184 -11.74 -0.72 16.74
N THR A 185 -10.42 -0.67 16.92
CA THR A 185 -9.45 -1.31 16.02
C THR A 185 -8.31 -1.99 16.78
N THR A 186 -7.42 -2.59 16.01
CA THR A 186 -6.06 -2.99 16.41
C THR A 186 -5.07 -2.41 15.40
N GLU A 187 -3.79 -2.38 15.74
CA GLU A 187 -2.74 -2.03 14.78
C GLU A 187 -2.88 -2.77 13.45
N ASP A 188 -3.13 -4.07 13.53
CA ASP A 188 -3.20 -5.00 12.40
C ASP A 188 -4.32 -4.67 11.41
N LEU A 189 -5.50 -4.36 11.92
CA LEU A 189 -6.66 -4.00 11.10
C LEU A 189 -6.53 -2.59 10.53
N TYR A 190 -6.01 -1.67 11.33
CA TYR A 190 -5.78 -0.30 10.90
C TYR A 190 -4.80 -0.26 9.71
N THR A 191 -3.63 -0.86 9.85
CA THR A 191 -2.61 -0.86 8.79
C THR A 191 -3.07 -1.62 7.54
N GLN A 192 -3.80 -2.73 7.72
CA GLN A 192 -4.43 -3.46 6.62
C GLN A 192 -5.39 -2.60 5.80
N SER A 193 -6.14 -1.72 6.47
CA SER A 193 -7.10 -0.81 5.81
C SER A 193 -6.43 0.30 4.97
N ILE A 194 -5.12 0.42 5.01
CA ILE A 194 -4.31 1.31 4.15
C ILE A 194 -3.56 0.50 3.09
N VAL A 195 -2.85 -0.55 3.51
CA VAL A 195 -1.96 -1.31 2.62
C VAL A 195 -2.75 -2.01 1.53
N VAL A 196 -3.79 -2.75 1.88
CA VAL A 196 -4.53 -3.61 0.92
C VAL A 196 -5.38 -2.79 -0.06
N PRO A 197 -6.24 -1.83 0.36
CA PRO A 197 -7.11 -1.13 -0.58
C PRO A 197 -6.45 0.09 -1.28
N TYR A 198 -5.31 0.60 -0.79
CA TYR A 198 -4.71 1.80 -1.34
C TYR A 198 -3.26 1.59 -1.80
N LEU A 199 -2.33 1.18 -0.92
CA LEU A 199 -0.91 1.15 -1.25
C LEU A 199 -0.59 0.10 -2.31
N ILE A 200 -1.03 -1.14 -2.12
CA ILE A 200 -0.78 -2.22 -3.09
C ILE A 200 -1.37 -1.88 -4.45
N PRO A 201 -2.64 -1.44 -4.59
CA PRO A 201 -3.17 -1.01 -5.87
C PRO A 201 -2.41 0.15 -6.53
N MET A 202 -1.91 1.12 -5.77
CA MET A 202 -1.10 2.21 -6.33
C MET A 202 0.24 1.71 -6.89
N LEU A 203 0.90 0.78 -6.20
CA LEU A 203 2.13 0.18 -6.69
C LEU A 203 1.90 -0.66 -7.95
N GLU A 204 0.83 -1.49 -7.96
CA GLU A 204 0.45 -2.32 -9.11
C GLU A 204 -0.05 -1.48 -10.30
N ASN A 205 -0.75 -0.40 -10.05
CA ASN A 205 -1.15 0.57 -11.08
C ASN A 205 0.05 1.31 -11.70
N ALA A 206 1.16 1.40 -10.97
CA ALA A 206 2.43 1.90 -11.50
C ALA A 206 3.28 0.80 -12.18
N GLY A 207 2.80 -0.44 -12.23
CA GLY A 207 3.43 -1.56 -12.93
C GLY A 207 4.24 -2.52 -12.05
N ALA A 208 4.27 -2.33 -10.74
CA ALA A 208 4.98 -3.24 -9.83
C ALA A 208 4.30 -4.61 -9.74
N VAL A 209 5.11 -5.64 -9.52
CA VAL A 209 4.68 -6.94 -8.99
C VAL A 209 4.81 -6.87 -7.47
N VAL A 210 3.68 -6.89 -6.77
CA VAL A 210 3.65 -6.73 -5.32
C VAL A 210 3.36 -8.04 -4.62
N PHE A 211 4.30 -8.46 -3.77
CA PHE A 211 4.13 -9.59 -2.86
C PHE A 211 3.76 -9.09 -1.46
N THR A 212 2.87 -9.81 -0.79
CA THR A 212 2.60 -9.65 0.63
C THR A 212 2.63 -11.01 1.34
N PRO A 213 3.35 -11.15 2.48
CA PRO A 213 3.46 -12.39 3.23
C PRO A 213 2.22 -12.68 4.10
N ARG A 214 1.09 -12.09 3.79
CA ARG A 214 -0.21 -12.29 4.42
C ARG A 214 -1.29 -12.34 3.35
N GLU A 215 -2.46 -12.94 3.66
CA GLU A 215 -3.58 -12.94 2.72
C GLU A 215 -4.07 -11.52 2.47
N ARG A 216 -4.20 -11.16 1.20
CA ARG A 216 -4.68 -9.85 0.75
C ARG A 216 -6.15 -9.84 0.32
N ASP A 217 -6.74 -11.02 0.12
CA ASP A 217 -8.15 -11.14 -0.27
C ASP A 217 -9.07 -11.21 0.95
N TRP A 218 -10.03 -10.30 1.03
CA TRP A 218 -11.03 -10.27 2.10
C TRP A 218 -12.18 -11.24 1.89
N GLN A 219 -12.17 -12.01 0.79
CA GLN A 219 -13.16 -13.04 0.53
C GLN A 219 -13.02 -14.21 1.52
N LYS A 220 -14.11 -14.52 2.24
CA LYS A 220 -14.16 -15.63 3.20
C LYS A 220 -14.29 -16.99 2.52
N ASN A 221 -14.91 -17.00 1.36
CA ASN A 221 -15.02 -18.21 0.55
C ASN A 221 -13.70 -18.52 -0.15
N GLU A 222 -13.42 -19.79 -0.32
CA GLU A 222 -12.27 -20.29 -1.04
C GLU A 222 -12.68 -21.48 -1.90
N VAL A 223 -12.27 -21.49 -3.15
CA VAL A 223 -12.43 -22.61 -4.07
C VAL A 223 -11.07 -22.98 -4.62
N ILE A 224 -10.70 -24.22 -4.46
CA ILE A 224 -9.45 -24.77 -5.00
C ILE A 224 -9.78 -25.78 -6.07
N VAL A 225 -9.13 -25.64 -7.20
CA VAL A 225 -9.20 -26.57 -8.33
C VAL A 225 -7.78 -27.04 -8.63
N ASP A 226 -7.55 -28.33 -8.59
CA ASP A 226 -6.25 -28.94 -8.74
C ASP A 226 -6.35 -30.24 -9.54
N ASN A 227 -5.25 -30.68 -10.13
CA ASN A 227 -5.24 -31.93 -10.89
C ASN A 227 -5.39 -33.20 -10.03
N ASN A 228 -5.17 -33.11 -8.72
CA ASN A 228 -5.33 -34.22 -7.77
C ASN A 228 -6.63 -34.10 -6.96
N THR A 229 -6.97 -32.87 -6.54
CA THR A 229 -8.11 -32.60 -5.64
C THR A 229 -8.84 -31.33 -6.06
N CYS A 230 -10.18 -31.35 -6.00
CA CYS A 230 -11.00 -30.19 -6.30
C CYS A 230 -12.02 -29.94 -5.18
N THR A 231 -12.30 -28.69 -4.88
CA THR A 231 -13.49 -28.33 -4.11
C THR A 231 -14.73 -28.94 -4.75
N PRO A 232 -15.67 -29.52 -3.99
CA PRO A 232 -16.83 -30.22 -4.54
C PRO A 232 -17.58 -29.41 -5.61
N GLY A 233 -17.84 -30.08 -6.75
CA GLY A 233 -18.48 -29.47 -7.93
C GLY A 233 -17.54 -28.74 -8.88
N SER A 234 -16.29 -28.46 -8.47
CA SER A 234 -15.25 -27.90 -9.35
C SER A 234 -14.59 -28.97 -10.19
N ARG A 235 -13.93 -28.59 -11.28
CA ARG A 235 -13.34 -29.53 -12.25
C ARG A 235 -12.03 -29.04 -12.77
N TYR A 236 -11.06 -29.96 -12.90
CA TYR A 236 -9.81 -29.79 -13.65
C TYR A 236 -9.90 -30.58 -14.97
N PHE A 237 -9.39 -30.03 -16.06
CA PHE A 237 -9.41 -30.66 -17.35
C PHE A 237 -8.13 -30.37 -18.16
N GLU A 238 -7.64 -31.33 -18.92
CA GLU A 238 -6.49 -31.19 -19.85
C GLU A 238 -6.89 -31.53 -21.28
N LYS A 239 -6.51 -30.70 -22.22
CA LYS A 239 -6.55 -30.97 -23.66
C LYS A 239 -5.16 -31.18 -24.21
N ASN A 240 -4.94 -32.30 -24.87
CA ASN A 240 -3.73 -32.61 -25.55
C ASN A 240 -3.77 -32.18 -27.03
N TYR A 241 -2.61 -32.02 -27.66
CA TYR A 241 -2.53 -31.75 -29.08
C TYR A 241 -1.60 -32.73 -29.82
N LYS A 242 -2.16 -33.65 -30.63
CA LYS A 242 -1.43 -34.71 -31.36
C LYS A 242 -0.57 -35.53 -30.39
N LYS A 243 0.76 -35.59 -30.64
CA LYS A 243 1.73 -36.26 -29.78
C LYS A 243 2.23 -35.42 -28.60
N ASN A 244 1.86 -34.14 -28.54
CA ASN A 244 2.17 -33.27 -27.42
C ASN A 244 1.11 -33.44 -26.35
N VAL A 245 1.44 -34.15 -25.28
CA VAL A 245 0.53 -34.56 -24.21
C VAL A 245 1.03 -34.06 -22.87
N TRP A 246 0.09 -33.78 -21.99
CA TRP A 246 0.38 -33.44 -20.58
C TRP A 246 1.03 -34.63 -19.88
N LYS A 247 2.06 -34.34 -19.07
CA LYS A 247 2.84 -35.33 -18.31
C LYS A 247 2.92 -34.89 -16.85
N THR A 248 3.05 -35.84 -15.95
CA THR A 248 3.33 -35.60 -14.54
C THR A 248 4.80 -35.21 -14.33
N THR A 249 5.06 -34.23 -13.52
CA THR A 249 6.43 -33.84 -13.11
C THR A 249 7.04 -34.88 -12.16
N SER A 250 8.36 -34.86 -12.04
CA SER A 250 9.07 -35.61 -10.99
C SER A 250 9.06 -34.88 -9.66
N GLN A 251 8.73 -33.59 -9.65
CA GLN A 251 8.57 -32.77 -8.46
C GLN A 251 7.16 -32.90 -7.92
N PRO A 252 6.95 -32.87 -6.58
CA PRO A 252 5.61 -32.84 -6.00
C PRO A 252 4.88 -31.57 -6.39
N GLY A 253 3.55 -31.60 -6.34
CA GLY A 253 2.66 -30.48 -6.54
C GLY A 253 1.74 -30.30 -5.35
N PHE A 254 0.78 -29.43 -5.52
CA PHE A 254 -0.27 -29.17 -4.54
C PHE A 254 -1.28 -30.34 -4.50
N ALA A 255 -1.82 -30.62 -3.30
CA ALA A 255 -3.08 -31.33 -3.11
C ALA A 255 -3.72 -30.96 -1.78
N GLN A 256 -5.02 -30.70 -1.80
CA GLN A 256 -5.78 -30.45 -0.56
C GLN A 256 -6.33 -31.76 0.00
N LYS A 257 -5.49 -32.50 0.71
CA LYS A 257 -5.91 -33.76 1.37
C LYS A 257 -6.73 -33.54 2.63
N TYR A 258 -6.52 -32.42 3.32
CA TYR A 258 -7.18 -32.07 4.56
C TYR A 258 -7.81 -30.68 4.46
N LEU A 259 -8.92 -30.48 5.18
CA LEU A 259 -9.55 -29.15 5.33
C LEU A 259 -8.84 -28.30 6.39
N ARG A 260 -8.19 -28.96 7.35
CA ARG A 260 -7.42 -28.31 8.44
C ARG A 260 -6.05 -28.94 8.50
N TYR A 261 -5.02 -28.14 8.62
CA TYR A 261 -3.64 -28.59 8.55
C TYR A 261 -2.98 -28.60 9.91
N PRO A 262 -2.40 -29.74 10.34
CA PRO A 262 -1.51 -29.74 11.50
C PRO A 262 -0.27 -28.88 11.21
N ASP A 263 0.42 -28.48 12.28
CA ASP A 263 1.69 -27.76 12.13
C ASP A 263 2.69 -28.55 11.29
N ASN A 264 3.52 -27.85 10.54
CA ASN A 264 4.50 -28.42 9.60
C ASN A 264 3.92 -29.21 8.42
N TYR A 265 2.61 -29.20 8.20
CA TYR A 265 2.02 -29.80 6.99
C TYR A 265 2.16 -28.85 5.80
N ASN A 266 2.67 -29.35 4.67
CA ASN A 266 2.84 -28.57 3.45
C ASN A 266 2.02 -29.16 2.31
N PRO A 267 0.92 -28.50 1.86
CA PRO A 267 0.04 -29.02 0.82
C PRO A 267 0.71 -29.11 -0.55
N PHE A 268 1.79 -28.36 -0.82
CA PHE A 268 2.55 -28.37 -2.08
C PHE A 268 3.50 -29.58 -2.21
N ARG A 269 3.49 -30.48 -1.25
CA ARG A 269 4.27 -31.73 -1.29
C ARG A 269 3.42 -32.99 -1.39
N ASP A 270 2.09 -32.82 -1.39
CA ASP A 270 1.16 -33.95 -1.30
C ASP A 270 0.55 -34.38 -2.62
N GLY A 271 0.64 -33.55 -3.64
CA GLY A 271 0.08 -33.75 -4.97
C GLY A 271 1.16 -33.94 -6.02
N THR A 272 0.73 -33.77 -7.26
CA THR A 272 1.55 -33.83 -8.45
C THR A 272 1.30 -32.59 -9.31
N ALA A 273 2.31 -32.08 -9.97
CA ALA A 273 2.13 -31.06 -10.98
C ALA A 273 2.22 -31.65 -12.40
N ARG A 274 1.64 -30.94 -13.36
CA ARG A 274 1.55 -31.34 -14.76
C ARG A 274 2.38 -30.43 -15.65
N PHE A 275 2.95 -30.93 -16.75
CA PHE A 275 3.66 -30.08 -17.70
C PHE A 275 3.45 -30.54 -19.13
N ILE A 276 3.61 -29.62 -20.09
CA ILE A 276 3.54 -29.87 -21.51
C ILE A 276 4.56 -29.00 -22.25
N SER A 277 5.07 -29.50 -23.39
CA SER A 277 5.96 -28.70 -24.24
C SER A 277 5.22 -27.52 -24.88
N THR A 278 5.92 -26.40 -24.99
CA THR A 278 5.38 -25.19 -25.64
C THR A 278 5.31 -25.29 -27.15
N LEU A 279 4.44 -24.51 -27.76
CA LEU A 279 4.29 -24.26 -29.17
C LEU A 279 4.25 -22.78 -29.48
N SER A 280 4.91 -22.34 -30.55
CA SER A 280 4.93 -20.94 -30.99
C SER A 280 3.70 -20.51 -31.81
N LYS A 281 2.70 -21.39 -31.94
CA LYS A 281 1.43 -21.14 -32.67
C LYS A 281 0.28 -21.01 -31.69
N PRO A 282 -0.82 -20.35 -32.10
CA PRO A 282 -2.00 -20.24 -31.29
C PRO A 282 -2.42 -21.56 -30.66
N GLU A 283 -2.95 -21.47 -29.49
CA GLU A 283 -3.40 -22.49 -28.58
C GLU A 283 -3.85 -23.80 -29.21
N LYS A 284 -3.17 -24.89 -28.85
CA LYS A 284 -3.53 -26.25 -29.32
C LYS A 284 -3.74 -27.20 -28.14
N ALA A 285 -3.02 -27.01 -27.04
CA ALA A 285 -3.17 -27.75 -25.81
C ALA A 285 -3.32 -26.80 -24.65
N PHE A 286 -4.12 -27.17 -23.65
CA PHE A 286 -4.37 -26.32 -22.47
C PHE A 286 -4.77 -27.16 -21.26
N ALA A 287 -4.64 -26.54 -20.08
CA ALA A 287 -5.24 -26.98 -18.81
C ALA A 287 -6.28 -25.94 -18.37
N GLU A 288 -7.40 -26.43 -17.84
CA GLU A 288 -8.53 -25.63 -17.36
C GLU A 288 -8.85 -25.93 -15.90
N TRP A 289 -9.08 -24.86 -15.13
CA TRP A 289 -9.55 -24.92 -13.75
C TRP A 289 -10.91 -24.23 -13.68
N ILE A 290 -11.97 -25.03 -13.48
CA ILE A 290 -13.37 -24.60 -13.52
C ILE A 290 -13.91 -24.65 -12.09
N PRO A 291 -14.03 -23.49 -11.39
CA PRO A 291 -14.51 -23.45 -10.02
C PRO A 291 -16.04 -23.60 -9.93
N ASN A 292 -16.51 -24.18 -8.82
CA ASN A 292 -17.89 -24.07 -8.38
C ASN A 292 -17.97 -22.95 -7.33
N ILE A 293 -18.22 -21.72 -7.77
CA ILE A 293 -18.26 -20.53 -6.91
C ILE A 293 -19.45 -20.57 -5.97
N PRO A 294 -19.28 -20.50 -4.63
CA PRO A 294 -20.38 -20.63 -3.68
C PRO A 294 -21.35 -19.44 -3.67
N GLU A 295 -20.85 -18.22 -3.93
CA GLU A 295 -21.62 -16.99 -3.95
C GLU A 295 -21.08 -16.04 -5.02
N THR A 296 -21.97 -15.32 -5.72
CA THR A 296 -21.56 -14.26 -6.66
C THR A 296 -20.76 -13.18 -5.92
N GLY A 297 -19.58 -12.82 -6.41
CA GLY A 297 -18.75 -11.82 -5.77
C GLY A 297 -17.36 -11.69 -6.37
N LYS A 298 -16.51 -10.94 -5.67
CA LYS A 298 -15.11 -10.77 -6.02
C LYS A 298 -14.26 -11.84 -5.36
N TYR A 299 -13.40 -12.45 -6.15
CA TYR A 299 -12.44 -13.47 -5.73
C TYR A 299 -11.08 -13.16 -6.32
N THR A 300 -10.07 -13.21 -5.48
CA THR A 300 -8.69 -13.15 -5.94
C THR A 300 -8.31 -14.50 -6.54
N VAL A 301 -7.65 -14.47 -7.70
CA VAL A 301 -7.14 -15.65 -8.39
C VAL A 301 -5.65 -15.79 -8.12
N TYR A 302 -5.28 -16.95 -7.57
CA TYR A 302 -3.91 -17.38 -7.40
C TYR A 302 -3.67 -18.66 -8.21
N VAL A 303 -2.51 -18.74 -8.84
CA VAL A 303 -2.07 -19.95 -9.54
C VAL A 303 -0.85 -20.56 -8.87
N SER A 304 -0.64 -21.86 -9.04
CA SER A 304 0.59 -22.52 -8.68
C SER A 304 1.15 -23.34 -9.82
N TYR A 305 2.44 -23.60 -9.79
CA TYR A 305 3.19 -24.40 -10.74
C TYR A 305 4.51 -24.83 -10.10
N GLN A 306 5.24 -25.76 -10.73
CA GLN A 306 6.63 -26.06 -10.38
C GLN A 306 7.58 -25.40 -11.36
N THR A 307 8.65 -24.80 -10.83
CA THR A 307 9.75 -24.30 -11.68
C THR A 307 10.60 -25.47 -12.15
N LEU A 308 10.54 -25.75 -13.44
CA LEU A 308 11.28 -26.84 -14.10
C LEU A 308 12.49 -26.28 -14.84
N PRO A 309 13.53 -27.09 -15.13
CA PRO A 309 14.73 -26.61 -15.82
C PRO A 309 14.47 -25.95 -17.19
N GLN A 310 13.37 -26.31 -17.85
CA GLN A 310 12.97 -25.77 -19.14
C GLN A 310 11.71 -24.92 -19.09
N SER A 311 11.33 -24.44 -17.91
CA SER A 311 10.19 -23.51 -17.76
C SER A 311 10.40 -22.24 -18.57
N VAL A 312 9.31 -21.78 -19.23
CA VAL A 312 9.30 -20.53 -19.98
C VAL A 312 9.02 -19.33 -19.09
N SER A 313 9.40 -18.14 -19.52
CA SER A 313 9.12 -16.89 -18.80
C SER A 313 7.82 -16.21 -19.23
N ASP A 314 7.12 -16.76 -20.23
CA ASP A 314 5.93 -16.17 -20.82
C ASP A 314 4.72 -17.14 -20.84
N ALA A 315 4.59 -18.00 -19.82
CA ALA A 315 3.45 -18.90 -19.69
C ALA A 315 2.13 -18.12 -19.70
N LYS A 316 1.24 -18.43 -20.65
CA LYS A 316 0.03 -17.67 -20.94
C LYS A 316 -1.15 -18.21 -20.13
N TYR A 317 -1.61 -17.43 -19.14
CA TYR A 317 -2.82 -17.67 -18.37
C TYR A 317 -3.95 -16.76 -18.85
N LEU A 318 -5.15 -17.32 -18.95
CA LEU A 318 -6.39 -16.59 -19.26
C LEU A 318 -7.35 -16.77 -18.09
N VAL A 319 -7.78 -15.65 -17.51
CA VAL A 319 -8.80 -15.65 -16.45
C VAL A 319 -10.12 -15.19 -17.08
N PHE A 320 -11.07 -16.12 -17.19
CA PHE A 320 -12.43 -15.85 -17.62
C PHE A 320 -13.26 -15.43 -16.41
N HIS A 321 -13.92 -14.29 -16.49
CA HIS A 321 -14.69 -13.69 -15.40
C HIS A 321 -15.88 -12.88 -15.96
N LYS A 322 -16.74 -12.35 -15.10
CA LYS A 322 -17.95 -11.60 -15.51
C LYS A 322 -17.69 -10.43 -16.49
N GLY A 323 -16.51 -9.85 -16.47
CA GLY A 323 -16.10 -8.74 -17.34
C GLY A 323 -15.47 -9.16 -18.68
N GLY A 324 -15.28 -10.46 -18.89
CA GLY A 324 -14.63 -10.99 -20.09
C GLY A 324 -13.42 -11.86 -19.78
N VAL A 325 -12.35 -11.71 -20.52
CA VAL A 325 -11.12 -12.49 -20.38
C VAL A 325 -9.94 -11.56 -20.13
N THR A 326 -9.22 -11.80 -19.03
CA THR A 326 -7.96 -11.09 -18.76
C THR A 326 -6.79 -12.05 -18.95
N GLU A 327 -5.82 -11.63 -19.74
CA GLU A 327 -4.64 -12.44 -20.09
C GLU A 327 -3.42 -12.02 -19.28
N PHE A 328 -2.67 -13.02 -18.82
CA PHE A 328 -1.43 -12.85 -18.07
C PHE A 328 -0.29 -13.62 -18.70
N LYS A 329 0.91 -13.06 -18.63
CA LYS A 329 2.16 -13.79 -18.71
C LYS A 329 2.67 -14.06 -17.31
N VAL A 330 3.06 -15.30 -17.04
CA VAL A 330 3.65 -15.74 -15.78
C VAL A 330 5.03 -16.32 -16.07
N ASN A 331 6.04 -15.79 -15.40
CA ASN A 331 7.39 -16.29 -15.50
C ASN A 331 7.57 -17.51 -14.59
N GLN A 332 7.46 -18.70 -15.19
CA GLN A 332 7.57 -19.96 -14.45
C GLN A 332 9.03 -20.39 -14.16
N GLN A 333 10.01 -19.55 -14.52
CA GLN A 333 11.43 -19.77 -14.19
C GLN A 333 11.76 -19.39 -12.73
N MET A 334 10.79 -18.80 -12.02
CA MET A 334 10.87 -18.40 -10.61
C MET A 334 9.56 -18.66 -9.88
N GLY A 335 9.57 -18.65 -8.54
CA GLY A 335 8.38 -18.66 -7.70
C GLY A 335 7.52 -19.92 -7.77
N GLY A 336 8.06 -21.07 -8.19
CA GLY A 336 7.32 -22.33 -8.22
C GLY A 336 7.08 -22.91 -6.83
N GLY A 337 5.99 -23.68 -6.65
CA GLY A 337 5.64 -24.35 -5.40
C GLY A 337 5.01 -23.43 -4.34
N THR A 338 4.38 -22.35 -4.78
CA THR A 338 3.65 -21.41 -3.91
C THR A 338 2.46 -20.77 -4.64
N TRP A 339 1.64 -19.99 -3.92
CA TRP A 339 0.57 -19.20 -4.51
C TRP A 339 1.10 -17.94 -5.18
N VAL A 340 0.79 -17.77 -6.46
CA VAL A 340 1.18 -16.63 -7.29
C VAL A 340 -0.06 -15.82 -7.64
N TYR A 341 -0.13 -14.58 -7.21
CA TYR A 341 -1.26 -13.67 -7.42
C TYR A 341 -1.36 -13.23 -8.88
N LEU A 342 -2.57 -13.33 -9.47
CA LEU A 342 -2.86 -12.78 -10.80
C LEU A 342 -3.71 -11.51 -10.74
N GLY A 343 -4.82 -11.53 -9.99
CA GLY A 343 -5.75 -10.41 -9.91
C GLY A 343 -6.99 -10.76 -9.10
N THR A 344 -7.85 -9.77 -8.86
CA THR A 344 -9.17 -9.94 -8.22
C THR A 344 -10.26 -9.68 -9.24
N PHE A 345 -11.16 -10.65 -9.44
CA PHE A 345 -12.18 -10.63 -10.50
C PHE A 345 -13.56 -10.97 -9.94
N GLU A 346 -14.60 -10.57 -10.67
CA GLU A 346 -15.98 -10.91 -10.33
C GLU A 346 -16.39 -12.24 -10.97
N PHE A 347 -16.95 -13.14 -10.16
CA PHE A 347 -17.48 -14.44 -10.61
C PHE A 347 -18.94 -14.58 -10.20
N ASP A 348 -19.72 -15.28 -11.02
CA ASP A 348 -21.08 -15.69 -10.67
C ASP A 348 -21.08 -17.00 -9.89
N LYS A 349 -22.05 -17.16 -9.01
CA LYS A 349 -22.30 -18.39 -8.27
C LYS A 349 -22.47 -19.59 -9.21
N GLY A 350 -21.91 -20.72 -8.80
CA GLY A 350 -21.99 -21.99 -9.51
C GLY A 350 -20.84 -22.22 -10.50
N VAL A 351 -21.02 -23.16 -11.36
CA VAL A 351 -20.11 -23.52 -12.46
C VAL A 351 -20.56 -22.79 -13.72
N ASN A 352 -19.67 -21.98 -14.30
CA ASN A 352 -19.97 -21.15 -15.46
C ASN A 352 -18.88 -21.31 -16.53
N ASP A 353 -19.26 -21.37 -17.81
CA ASP A 353 -18.31 -21.45 -18.94
C ASP A 353 -17.47 -20.17 -19.12
N TYR A 354 -17.89 -19.08 -18.49
CA TYR A 354 -17.20 -17.80 -18.46
C TYR A 354 -16.56 -17.48 -17.07
N GLY A 355 -16.37 -18.50 -16.22
CA GLY A 355 -15.77 -18.35 -14.90
C GLY A 355 -14.73 -19.45 -14.66
N MET A 356 -13.52 -19.30 -15.23
CA MET A 356 -12.46 -20.31 -15.14
C MET A 356 -11.09 -19.70 -15.38
N VAL A 357 -10.06 -20.47 -15.11
CA VAL A 357 -8.68 -20.16 -15.49
C VAL A 357 -8.19 -21.18 -16.51
N VAL A 358 -7.47 -20.72 -17.51
CA VAL A 358 -6.88 -21.57 -18.56
C VAL A 358 -5.39 -21.28 -18.66
N LEU A 359 -4.56 -22.31 -18.69
CA LEU A 359 -3.15 -22.24 -19.05
C LEU A 359 -2.97 -22.80 -20.46
N SER A 360 -2.55 -21.97 -21.37
CA SER A 360 -2.22 -22.36 -22.75
C SER A 360 -0.77 -22.85 -22.85
N ASN A 361 -0.51 -23.78 -23.75
CA ASN A 361 0.86 -24.16 -24.12
C ASN A 361 1.50 -23.27 -25.18
N GLU A 362 0.84 -22.15 -25.53
CA GLU A 362 1.41 -21.10 -26.39
C GLU A 362 2.51 -20.34 -25.67
N SER A 363 3.67 -20.24 -26.33
CA SER A 363 4.81 -19.44 -25.83
C SER A 363 5.69 -19.00 -26.98
N SER A 364 6.32 -17.86 -26.85
CA SER A 364 7.37 -17.39 -27.77
C SER A 364 8.67 -18.18 -27.61
N GLN A 365 8.81 -18.92 -26.51
CA GLN A 365 10.00 -19.64 -26.12
C GLN A 365 9.79 -21.17 -26.30
N LYS A 366 10.85 -21.86 -26.68
CA LYS A 366 10.88 -23.33 -26.67
C LYS A 366 11.16 -23.82 -25.25
N GLY A 367 10.22 -24.54 -24.67
CA GLY A 367 10.36 -25.05 -23.30
C GLY A 367 9.12 -25.80 -22.87
N VAL A 368 8.74 -25.64 -21.61
CA VAL A 368 7.55 -26.24 -21.01
C VAL A 368 6.76 -25.22 -20.22
N VAL A 369 5.45 -25.38 -20.18
CA VAL A 369 4.56 -24.77 -19.18
C VAL A 369 4.16 -25.82 -18.16
N CYS A 370 4.06 -25.40 -16.90
CA CYS A 370 3.68 -26.26 -15.78
C CYS A 370 2.33 -25.81 -15.19
N ALA A 371 1.42 -26.74 -14.95
CA ALA A 371 0.11 -26.58 -14.36
C ALA A 371 0.08 -27.32 -13.01
N ASP A 372 -0.51 -26.68 -11.99
CA ASP A 372 -0.72 -27.26 -10.67
C ASP A 372 -2.10 -26.81 -10.17
N ALA A 373 -2.25 -26.19 -9.04
CA ALA A 373 -3.53 -25.72 -8.51
C ALA A 373 -3.86 -24.27 -8.90
N VAL A 374 -5.15 -23.97 -8.92
CA VAL A 374 -5.68 -22.60 -8.94
C VAL A 374 -6.61 -22.40 -7.74
N ARG A 375 -6.43 -21.30 -7.05
CA ARG A 375 -7.21 -20.90 -5.89
C ARG A 375 -8.00 -19.64 -6.22
N PHE A 376 -9.29 -19.63 -5.88
CA PHE A 376 -10.21 -18.51 -5.99
C PHE A 376 -10.66 -18.09 -4.58
N GLY A 377 -10.33 -16.89 -4.15
CA GLY A 377 -10.69 -16.34 -2.86
C GLY A 377 -9.65 -16.54 -1.75
N GLY A 378 -9.79 -15.77 -0.67
CA GLY A 378 -8.89 -15.76 0.48
C GLY A 378 -9.09 -16.93 1.44
N GLY A 379 -10.34 -17.24 1.74
CA GLY A 379 -10.74 -18.34 2.62
C GLY A 379 -10.63 -18.07 4.11
N MET A 380 -10.95 -19.11 4.88
CA MET A 380 -10.83 -19.11 6.34
C MET A 380 -9.47 -19.67 6.76
N GLY A 381 -8.99 -19.25 7.94
CA GLY A 381 -7.81 -19.85 8.55
C GLY A 381 -8.00 -21.35 8.80
N ASN A 382 -7.00 -22.13 8.39
CA ASN A 382 -7.09 -23.60 8.43
C ASN A 382 -5.91 -24.30 9.10
N ILE A 383 -5.00 -23.54 9.70
CA ILE A 383 -3.85 -24.10 10.43
C ILE A 383 -4.26 -24.41 11.87
N ILE A 384 -4.01 -25.63 12.31
CA ILE A 384 -4.33 -26.07 13.68
C ILE A 384 -3.20 -25.66 14.62
N ARG A 385 -3.57 -24.95 15.70
CA ARG A 385 -2.71 -24.69 16.85
C ARG A 385 -3.50 -25.00 18.13
N GLY A 386 -2.90 -25.67 19.09
CA GLY A 386 -3.58 -26.07 20.34
C GLY A 386 -4.89 -26.87 20.11
N GLY A 387 -4.96 -27.65 19.03
CA GLY A 387 -6.14 -28.43 18.66
C GLY A 387 -7.23 -27.68 17.89
N ASN A 388 -7.12 -26.35 17.71
CA ASN A 388 -8.12 -25.52 17.05
C ASN A 388 -7.50 -24.62 15.97
N VAL A 389 -8.32 -24.26 14.97
CA VAL A 389 -8.00 -23.20 14.02
C VAL A 389 -8.37 -21.84 14.60
N SER A 390 -7.91 -20.75 13.96
CA SER A 390 -8.17 -19.38 14.42
C SER A 390 -9.65 -18.99 14.48
N GLY A 391 -10.48 -19.63 13.66
CA GLY A 391 -11.91 -19.32 13.53
C GLY A 391 -12.21 -18.02 12.75
N VAL A 392 -11.19 -17.33 12.24
CA VAL A 392 -11.34 -16.09 11.48
C VAL A 392 -10.93 -16.27 10.01
N PRO A 393 -11.32 -15.35 9.11
CA PRO A 393 -10.79 -15.32 7.74
C PRO A 393 -9.26 -15.22 7.72
N ARG A 394 -8.63 -15.86 6.72
CA ARG A 394 -7.16 -15.93 6.60
C ARG A 394 -6.50 -14.55 6.53
N TYR A 395 -7.13 -13.55 5.98
CA TYR A 395 -6.59 -12.19 5.94
C TYR A 395 -6.39 -11.54 7.32
N LEU A 396 -7.02 -12.07 8.36
CA LEU A 396 -6.81 -11.64 9.76
C LEU A 396 -5.67 -12.38 10.45
N GLU A 397 -5.21 -13.50 9.89
CA GLU A 397 -4.13 -14.29 10.47
C GLU A 397 -2.74 -13.69 10.19
N GLY A 398 -1.80 -13.99 11.06
CA GLY A 398 -0.40 -13.64 10.91
C GLY A 398 0.28 -14.35 9.75
N ALA A 399 1.42 -13.82 9.36
CA ALA A 399 2.24 -14.28 8.25
C ALA A 399 2.71 -15.73 8.39
N ARG A 400 2.95 -16.19 9.62
CA ARG A 400 3.33 -17.57 9.93
C ARG A 400 2.36 -18.59 9.31
N TYR A 401 1.06 -18.36 9.47
CA TYR A 401 0.02 -19.29 9.00
C TYR A 401 -0.17 -19.21 7.49
N TRP A 402 -0.09 -18.00 6.93
CA TRP A 402 -0.10 -17.82 5.50
C TRP A 402 1.10 -18.48 4.84
N GLY A 403 2.30 -18.38 5.43
CA GLY A 403 3.51 -19.03 4.95
C GLY A 403 3.36 -20.56 4.87
N GLN A 404 2.80 -21.18 5.89
CA GLN A 404 2.49 -22.62 5.88
C GLN A 404 1.48 -22.95 4.76
N TRP A 405 0.39 -22.18 4.67
CA TRP A 405 -0.62 -22.34 3.63
C TRP A 405 -0.08 -22.13 2.22
N ALA A 406 0.89 -21.24 2.06
CA ALA A 406 1.54 -20.91 0.80
C ALA A 406 2.71 -21.85 0.44
N GLY A 407 2.91 -22.94 1.18
CA GLY A 407 3.90 -23.97 0.85
C GLY A 407 5.35 -23.62 1.18
N MET A 408 5.58 -22.59 2.01
CA MET A 408 6.92 -22.25 2.45
C MET A 408 7.56 -23.39 3.25
N PRO A 409 8.90 -23.54 3.26
CA PRO A 409 9.59 -24.45 4.14
C PRO A 409 9.33 -24.14 5.64
N TYR A 410 9.34 -25.17 6.48
CA TYR A 410 9.03 -25.04 7.91
C TYR A 410 9.91 -24.01 8.60
N GLU A 411 11.20 -24.04 8.35
CA GLU A 411 12.18 -23.10 8.90
C GLU A 411 11.97 -21.64 8.49
N VAL A 412 11.22 -21.39 7.44
CA VAL A 412 10.90 -20.04 6.94
C VAL A 412 9.78 -19.40 7.75
N TYR A 413 8.73 -20.16 8.09
CA TYR A 413 7.58 -19.63 8.81
C TYR A 413 7.54 -20.04 10.28
N SER A 414 8.36 -20.97 10.73
CA SER A 414 8.39 -21.51 12.10
C SER A 414 9.81 -21.66 12.61
N LYS A 415 10.53 -20.55 12.78
CA LYS A 415 11.91 -20.50 13.24
C LYS A 415 12.09 -21.12 14.63
N SER A 416 11.07 -21.01 15.51
CA SER A 416 11.05 -21.63 16.84
C SER A 416 10.56 -23.09 16.82
N GLN A 417 10.36 -23.68 15.65
CA GLN A 417 9.83 -25.03 15.46
C GLN A 417 8.46 -25.27 16.16
N GLY A 418 7.61 -24.24 16.12
CA GLY A 418 6.25 -24.30 16.68
C GLY A 418 6.15 -24.02 18.17
N GLU A 419 7.25 -23.66 18.83
CA GLU A 419 7.26 -23.38 20.28
C GLU A 419 6.79 -21.95 20.61
N ASN A 420 6.96 -21.00 19.67
CA ASN A 420 6.62 -19.60 19.90
C ASN A 420 6.11 -18.93 18.62
N ASP A 421 4.80 -19.03 18.39
CA ASP A 421 4.16 -18.47 17.19
C ASP A 421 4.29 -16.94 17.10
N TYR A 422 4.42 -16.24 18.23
CA TYR A 422 4.68 -14.80 18.25
C TYR A 422 6.01 -14.44 17.57
N ASN A 423 7.08 -15.11 17.99
CA ASN A 423 8.40 -14.90 17.39
C ASN A 423 8.47 -15.41 15.95
N ASP A 424 7.78 -16.53 15.67
CA ASP A 424 7.72 -17.08 14.33
C ASP A 424 7.03 -16.10 13.37
N ASP A 425 5.90 -15.51 13.76
CA ASP A 425 5.18 -14.53 12.94
C ASP A 425 6.02 -13.28 12.63
N ILE A 426 6.73 -12.75 13.64
CA ILE A 426 7.62 -11.59 13.46
C ILE A 426 8.71 -11.88 12.43
N ASN A 427 9.30 -13.07 12.46
CA ASN A 427 10.40 -13.42 11.54
C ASN A 427 9.88 -13.87 10.16
N ALA A 428 8.74 -14.54 10.10
CA ALA A 428 8.19 -15.14 8.89
C ALA A 428 8.07 -14.15 7.73
N ARG A 429 7.66 -12.91 7.98
CA ARG A 429 7.49 -11.87 6.95
C ARG A 429 8.77 -11.63 6.14
N SER A 430 9.88 -11.40 6.83
CA SER A 430 11.19 -11.21 6.21
C SER A 430 11.76 -12.49 5.61
N LEU A 431 11.64 -13.62 6.33
CA LEU A 431 12.18 -14.90 5.87
C LEU A 431 11.47 -15.43 4.62
N MET A 432 10.14 -15.24 4.50
CA MET A 432 9.41 -15.58 3.27
C MET A 432 9.89 -14.74 2.08
N THR A 433 10.09 -13.44 2.27
CA THR A 433 10.62 -12.57 1.23
C THR A 433 12.02 -13.00 0.80
N ASN A 434 12.88 -13.35 1.77
CA ASN A 434 14.23 -13.84 1.48
C ASN A 434 14.19 -15.19 0.75
N TYR A 435 13.35 -16.13 1.18
CA TYR A 435 13.22 -17.42 0.50
C TYR A 435 12.70 -17.27 -0.93
N LEU A 436 11.70 -16.42 -1.15
CA LEU A 436 11.23 -16.13 -2.50
C LEU A 436 12.31 -15.47 -3.36
N SER A 437 13.12 -14.57 -2.80
CA SER A 437 14.14 -13.82 -3.55
C SER A 437 15.49 -14.53 -3.67
N GLY A 438 15.74 -15.54 -2.88
CA GLY A 438 17.01 -16.26 -2.86
C GLY A 438 17.44 -16.77 -4.23
N GLY A 439 18.68 -16.51 -4.62
CA GLY A 439 19.25 -16.80 -5.95
C GLY A 439 18.91 -15.76 -7.02
N SER A 440 18.22 -14.67 -6.67
CA SER A 440 18.03 -13.53 -7.57
C SER A 440 19.24 -12.59 -7.56
N VAL A 441 19.27 -11.63 -8.48
CA VAL A 441 20.36 -10.63 -8.54
C VAL A 441 20.42 -9.73 -7.31
N PHE A 442 19.29 -9.56 -6.61
CA PHE A 442 19.23 -8.75 -5.41
C PHE A 442 19.47 -9.55 -4.12
N ASN A 443 19.35 -10.88 -4.16
CA ASN A 443 19.66 -11.80 -3.07
C ASN A 443 20.48 -13.02 -3.56
N PRO A 444 21.71 -12.82 -4.07
CA PRO A 444 22.50 -13.88 -4.70
C PRO A 444 23.10 -14.87 -3.70
N THR A 445 23.18 -14.55 -2.42
CA THR A 445 23.87 -15.33 -1.40
C THR A 445 23.02 -16.42 -0.77
N GLU A 446 21.70 -16.28 -0.81
CA GLU A 446 20.75 -17.25 -0.29
C GLU A 446 20.19 -18.14 -1.40
N LYS A 447 19.76 -19.35 -1.05
CA LYS A 447 19.01 -20.24 -1.95
C LYS A 447 17.51 -19.96 -1.82
N GLY A 448 16.81 -19.97 -2.95
CA GLY A 448 15.38 -19.74 -2.94
C GLY A 448 14.71 -19.81 -4.31
N LEU A 449 13.63 -19.09 -4.50
CA LEU A 449 12.76 -19.19 -5.66
C LEU A 449 13.03 -18.12 -6.74
N LYS A 450 14.08 -17.31 -6.59
CA LYS A 450 14.65 -16.37 -7.59
C LYS A 450 13.75 -15.17 -7.93
N VAL A 451 12.72 -14.86 -7.17
CA VAL A 451 11.88 -13.67 -7.40
C VAL A 451 12.70 -12.41 -7.06
N PRO A 452 12.93 -11.49 -7.99
CA PRO A 452 13.91 -10.41 -7.80
C PRO A 452 13.33 -9.21 -7.03
N PHE A 453 12.99 -9.39 -5.74
CA PHE A 453 12.55 -8.27 -4.90
C PHE A 453 13.69 -7.27 -4.72
N GLU A 454 13.35 -5.97 -4.84
CA GLU A 454 14.30 -4.86 -4.77
C GLU A 454 14.27 -4.13 -3.44
N LEU A 455 13.13 -4.16 -2.74
CA LEU A 455 12.97 -3.60 -1.41
C LEU A 455 11.84 -4.30 -0.64
N THR A 456 11.86 -4.12 0.68
CA THR A 456 10.72 -4.46 1.53
C THR A 456 10.23 -3.22 2.29
N PHE A 457 8.92 -3.15 2.46
CA PHE A 457 8.25 -2.07 3.19
C PHE A 457 7.22 -2.65 4.16
N ALA A 458 7.41 -2.38 5.45
CA ALA A 458 6.48 -2.78 6.51
C ALA A 458 5.71 -1.57 7.02
N MET A 459 4.39 -1.62 6.98
CA MET A 459 3.53 -0.59 7.56
C MET A 459 3.02 -1.03 8.92
N HIS A 460 3.38 -0.27 9.94
CA HIS A 460 2.98 -0.42 11.33
C HIS A 460 2.26 0.83 11.84
N SER A 461 1.78 0.79 13.06
CA SER A 461 1.34 1.96 13.82
C SER A 461 1.80 1.85 15.28
N ASP A 462 2.29 2.95 15.81
CA ASP A 462 2.91 3.06 17.14
C ASP A 462 1.86 3.05 18.28
N ALA A 463 2.33 2.86 19.49
CA ALA A 463 1.54 2.82 20.72
C ALA A 463 1.67 4.12 21.59
N GLY A 464 2.28 5.18 21.07
CA GLY A 464 2.40 6.46 21.78
C GLY A 464 1.06 7.19 21.91
N PHE A 465 0.85 7.94 22.97
CA PHE A 465 -0.37 8.75 23.14
C PHE A 465 -0.04 10.14 23.69
N LYS A 466 -0.99 11.06 23.55
CA LYS A 466 -0.96 12.43 24.06
C LYS A 466 -2.23 12.72 24.86
N THR A 467 -2.09 13.41 25.97
CA THR A 467 -3.22 13.78 26.81
C THR A 467 -3.88 15.11 26.42
N ASP A 468 -3.19 15.89 25.59
CA ASP A 468 -3.58 17.23 25.13
C ASP A 468 -4.18 17.25 23.71
N ASP A 469 -4.64 16.12 23.20
CA ASP A 469 -5.16 15.95 21.84
C ASP A 469 -4.17 16.32 20.71
N ALA A 470 -2.87 16.38 21.00
CA ALA A 470 -1.85 16.61 20.01
C ALA A 470 -1.57 15.35 19.19
N LEU A 471 -1.11 15.56 17.95
CA LEU A 471 -0.70 14.48 17.07
C LEU A 471 0.63 13.85 17.51
N VAL A 472 0.72 12.53 17.43
CA VAL A 472 1.98 11.79 17.62
C VAL A 472 2.78 11.79 16.31
N GLY A 473 2.14 11.50 15.18
CA GLY A 473 2.75 11.52 13.86
C GLY A 473 3.56 10.26 13.50
N SER A 474 4.36 10.36 12.42
CA SER A 474 5.05 9.21 11.81
C SER A 474 6.50 9.07 12.26
N LEU A 475 6.93 7.82 12.43
CA LEU A 475 8.30 7.43 12.78
C LEU A 475 8.78 6.35 11.80
N GLY A 476 10.06 6.34 11.48
CA GLY A 476 10.66 5.31 10.63
C GLY A 476 11.76 4.53 11.33
N ILE A 477 11.88 3.26 11.00
CA ILE A 477 12.91 2.37 11.57
C ILE A 477 13.68 1.71 10.44
N TYR A 478 14.99 1.65 10.58
CA TYR A 478 15.91 0.95 9.68
C TYR A 478 17.03 0.30 10.49
N THR A 479 17.86 -0.51 9.85
CA THR A 479 19.03 -1.14 10.49
C THR A 479 20.25 -1.00 9.59
N THR A 480 21.32 -0.41 10.08
CA THR A 480 22.63 -0.36 9.39
C THR A 480 23.65 -1.34 9.98
N ASN A 481 23.59 -1.58 11.29
CA ASN A 481 24.55 -2.42 12.01
C ASN A 481 24.14 -3.90 12.01
N PHE A 482 24.17 -4.53 10.83
CA PHE A 482 23.91 -5.96 10.65
C PHE A 482 24.56 -6.43 9.34
N ASN A 483 25.14 -7.63 9.34
CA ASN A 483 25.78 -8.24 8.17
C ASN A 483 26.84 -7.30 7.55
N ASP A 484 27.80 -6.85 8.35
CA ASP A 484 28.88 -5.93 7.96
C ASP A 484 28.40 -4.64 7.27
N GLY A 485 27.20 -4.16 7.64
CA GLY A 485 26.59 -2.95 7.07
C GLY A 485 26.10 -3.10 5.64
N LYS A 486 25.94 -4.33 5.13
CA LYS A 486 25.53 -4.62 3.75
C LYS A 486 24.27 -5.49 3.69
N VAL A 487 23.50 -5.33 2.62
CA VAL A 487 22.46 -6.28 2.22
C VAL A 487 23.04 -7.33 1.29
N ASN A 488 22.30 -8.38 0.97
CA ASN A 488 22.85 -9.55 0.26
C ASN A 488 23.36 -9.25 -1.17
N SER A 489 22.87 -8.21 -1.80
CA SER A 489 23.42 -7.71 -3.09
C SER A 489 24.79 -7.01 -2.95
N GLY A 490 25.28 -6.78 -1.73
CA GLY A 490 26.53 -6.12 -1.44
C GLY A 490 26.46 -4.60 -1.28
N ILE A 491 25.30 -3.96 -1.52
CA ILE A 491 25.17 -2.52 -1.29
C ILE A 491 25.04 -2.19 0.20
N SER A 492 25.37 -0.98 0.57
CA SER A 492 25.33 -0.49 1.95
C SER A 492 23.89 -0.44 2.49
N ARG A 493 23.70 -0.85 3.75
CA ARG A 493 22.43 -0.70 4.47
C ARG A 493 22.00 0.75 4.71
N TYR A 494 22.88 1.72 4.50
CA TYR A 494 22.48 3.14 4.45
C TYR A 494 21.48 3.44 3.33
N ALA A 495 21.34 2.58 2.33
CA ALA A 495 20.23 2.61 1.37
C ALA A 495 18.85 2.50 2.06
N SER A 496 18.75 1.72 3.14
CA SER A 496 17.52 1.64 3.97
C SER A 496 17.23 2.95 4.72
N ARG A 497 18.29 3.63 5.20
CA ARG A 497 18.14 4.96 5.81
C ARG A 497 17.66 5.99 4.79
N ASP A 498 18.20 5.97 3.59
CA ASP A 498 17.80 6.87 2.50
C ASP A 498 16.30 6.66 2.13
N LEU A 499 15.84 5.40 2.07
CA LEU A 499 14.41 5.06 1.88
C LEU A 499 13.55 5.61 3.02
N THR A 500 13.97 5.41 4.27
CA THR A 500 13.24 5.85 5.46
C THR A 500 13.09 7.37 5.50
N ASP A 501 14.17 8.10 5.19
CA ASP A 501 14.15 9.57 5.13
C ASP A 501 13.20 10.07 4.05
N MET A 502 13.24 9.48 2.86
CA MET A 502 12.39 9.86 1.74
C MET A 502 10.91 9.64 2.06
N VAL A 503 10.55 8.52 2.68
CA VAL A 503 9.17 8.21 3.07
C VAL A 503 8.67 9.20 4.12
N LEU A 504 9.43 9.42 5.21
CA LEU A 504 9.01 10.32 6.28
C LEU A 504 8.88 11.78 5.81
N THR A 505 9.82 12.24 4.98
CA THR A 505 9.78 13.59 4.42
C THR A 505 8.60 13.75 3.45
N GLY A 506 8.33 12.73 2.64
CA GLY A 506 7.18 12.70 1.75
C GLY A 506 5.86 12.77 2.53
N LEU A 507 5.69 11.95 3.57
CA LEU A 507 4.50 11.95 4.42
C LEU A 507 4.26 13.30 5.09
N GLN A 508 5.30 13.88 5.70
CA GLN A 508 5.19 15.20 6.32
C GLN A 508 4.68 16.25 5.33
N LYS A 509 5.30 16.31 4.15
CA LYS A 509 4.93 17.28 3.11
C LYS A 509 3.50 17.08 2.63
N ASP A 510 3.14 15.85 2.25
CA ASP A 510 1.87 15.56 1.61
C ASP A 510 0.69 15.72 2.58
N ILE A 511 0.81 15.17 3.80
CA ILE A 511 -0.24 15.26 4.82
C ILE A 511 -0.41 16.72 5.27
N SER A 512 0.71 17.43 5.54
CA SER A 512 0.63 18.83 5.98
C SER A 512 -0.03 19.71 4.91
N SER A 513 0.33 19.51 3.65
CA SER A 513 -0.25 20.27 2.54
C SER A 513 -1.73 19.93 2.30
N ARG A 514 -2.09 18.64 2.39
CA ARG A 514 -3.46 18.20 2.08
C ARG A 514 -4.47 18.61 3.15
N PHE A 515 -4.08 18.49 4.43
CA PHE A 515 -4.98 18.70 5.57
C PHE A 515 -4.80 20.05 6.25
N GLY A 516 -3.84 20.87 5.80
CA GLY A 516 -3.57 22.19 6.40
C GLY A 516 -3.08 22.10 7.85
N ILE A 517 -2.41 21.00 8.21
CA ILE A 517 -1.92 20.73 9.57
C ILE A 517 -0.39 20.59 9.58
N GLN A 518 0.20 20.74 10.75
CA GLN A 518 1.61 20.39 10.95
C GLN A 518 1.72 18.89 11.31
N TRP A 519 1.95 18.02 10.31
CA TRP A 519 2.19 16.62 10.56
C TRP A 519 3.56 16.40 11.17
N ALA A 520 3.63 15.67 12.28
CA ALA A 520 4.88 15.42 12.98
C ALA A 520 5.71 14.34 12.26
N ARG A 521 6.87 14.75 11.71
CA ARG A 521 7.93 13.85 11.29
C ARG A 521 8.79 13.54 12.50
N ARG A 522 8.68 12.34 13.03
CA ARG A 522 9.43 11.88 14.21
C ARG A 522 10.82 11.35 13.83
N SER A 523 11.44 10.67 14.78
CA SER A 523 12.77 10.07 14.65
C SER A 523 12.88 9.07 13.52
N MET A 524 14.08 8.89 13.01
CA MET A 524 14.50 7.76 12.19
C MET A 524 15.37 6.84 13.03
N TRP A 525 14.80 5.78 13.59
CA TRP A 525 15.53 4.90 14.49
C TRP A 525 16.40 3.89 13.72
N ASN A 526 17.69 3.92 13.99
CA ASN A 526 18.59 2.84 13.61
C ASN A 526 18.55 1.75 14.67
N ARG A 527 17.62 0.80 14.53
CA ARG A 527 17.37 -0.25 15.53
C ARG A 527 17.26 -1.62 14.90
N ASN A 528 17.76 -2.61 15.61
CA ASN A 528 17.88 -3.98 15.13
C ASN A 528 16.57 -4.78 15.26
N TYR A 529 15.50 -4.35 14.56
CA TYR A 529 14.25 -5.10 14.46
C TYR A 529 14.33 -6.19 13.39
N SER A 530 13.57 -7.27 13.56
CA SER A 530 13.58 -8.40 12.60
C SER A 530 13.25 -7.96 11.18
N GLU A 531 12.25 -7.08 11.01
CA GLU A 531 11.79 -6.62 9.70
C GLU A 531 12.69 -5.58 9.04
N THR A 532 13.72 -5.09 9.73
CA THR A 532 14.71 -4.16 9.16
C THR A 532 16.10 -4.79 9.03
N ARG A 533 16.42 -5.80 9.84
CA ARG A 533 17.72 -6.48 9.78
C ARG A 533 17.72 -7.72 8.89
N LEU A 534 16.64 -8.54 8.96
CA LEU A 534 16.58 -9.82 8.25
C LEU A 534 16.40 -9.71 6.74
N PRO A 535 15.64 -8.71 6.19
CA PRO A 535 15.50 -8.63 4.75
C PRO A 535 16.85 -8.56 4.03
N ALA A 536 16.96 -9.35 2.96
CA ALA A 536 18.13 -9.42 2.09
C ALA A 536 18.34 -8.17 1.22
N VAL A 537 17.36 -7.28 1.19
CA VAL A 537 17.27 -6.07 0.36
C VAL A 537 17.04 -4.85 1.25
N PRO A 538 17.17 -3.61 0.76
CA PRO A 538 16.81 -2.41 1.51
C PRO A 538 15.40 -2.51 2.09
N SER A 539 15.27 -2.11 3.35
CA SER A 539 14.06 -2.33 4.15
C SER A 539 13.80 -1.21 5.13
N MET A 540 12.54 -0.97 5.45
CA MET A 540 12.14 -0.08 6.53
C MET A 540 10.82 -0.53 7.18
N ILE A 541 10.62 -0.10 8.43
CA ILE A 541 9.32 -0.07 9.09
C ILE A 541 8.86 1.39 9.13
N LEU A 542 7.62 1.61 8.75
CA LEU A 542 6.92 2.87 8.95
C LEU A 542 5.91 2.71 10.09
N GLU A 543 6.12 3.41 11.18
CA GLU A 543 5.07 3.67 12.17
C GLU A 543 4.26 4.86 11.67
N THR A 544 3.12 4.57 11.03
CA THR A 544 2.34 5.57 10.26
C THR A 544 1.83 6.70 11.15
N LEU A 545 1.29 6.33 12.29
CA LEU A 545 0.72 7.18 13.35
C LEU A 545 0.62 6.34 14.62
N SER A 546 0.01 6.85 15.69
CA SER A 546 -0.29 6.03 16.86
C SER A 546 -1.75 5.57 16.89
N HIS A 547 -1.95 4.22 16.89
CA HIS A 547 -3.28 3.62 17.06
C HIS A 547 -3.84 3.72 18.49
N GLN A 548 -3.05 4.22 19.44
CA GLN A 548 -3.44 4.51 20.81
C GLN A 548 -3.70 6.00 21.07
N ASN A 549 -3.47 6.86 20.07
CA ASN A 549 -3.70 8.30 20.18
C ASN A 549 -4.99 8.71 19.45
N PHE A 550 -5.94 9.26 20.19
CA PHE A 550 -7.24 9.65 19.63
C PHE A 550 -7.12 10.63 18.45
N ALA A 551 -6.28 11.67 18.60
CA ALA A 551 -6.10 12.68 17.56
C ALA A 551 -5.54 12.08 16.26
N ASP A 552 -4.59 11.17 16.38
CA ASP A 552 -4.03 10.45 15.23
C ASP A 552 -5.08 9.56 14.56
N LEU A 553 -5.87 8.78 15.33
CA LEU A 553 -6.88 7.88 14.77
C LEU A 553 -8.09 8.63 14.22
N LYS A 554 -8.47 9.78 14.81
CA LYS A 554 -9.53 10.61 14.25
C LYS A 554 -9.23 11.02 12.81
N LEU A 555 -7.97 11.39 12.54
CA LEU A 555 -7.49 11.65 11.18
C LEU A 555 -7.27 10.34 10.40
N GLY A 556 -6.68 9.35 11.06
CA GLY A 556 -6.32 8.06 10.45
C GLY A 556 -7.50 7.24 9.93
N TYR A 557 -8.68 7.39 10.49
CA TYR A 557 -9.89 6.73 9.99
C TYR A 557 -10.44 7.36 8.72
N GLU A 558 -10.10 8.63 8.43
CA GLU A 558 -10.56 9.30 7.22
C GLU A 558 -10.01 8.59 5.96
N PRO A 559 -10.87 8.17 5.01
CA PRO A 559 -10.42 7.51 3.79
C PRO A 559 -9.47 8.36 2.95
N GLU A 560 -9.64 9.68 2.97
CA GLU A 560 -8.76 10.61 2.29
C GLU A 560 -7.34 10.64 2.92
N PHE A 561 -7.26 10.52 4.25
CA PHE A 561 -5.96 10.39 4.92
C PHE A 561 -5.26 9.09 4.52
N LYS A 562 -5.99 7.97 4.50
CA LYS A 562 -5.45 6.66 4.08
C LYS A 562 -4.94 6.69 2.64
N PHE A 563 -5.70 7.32 1.74
CA PHE A 563 -5.28 7.55 0.35
C PHE A 563 -4.02 8.41 0.28
N THR A 564 -3.96 9.51 1.04
CA THR A 564 -2.81 10.43 1.06
C THR A 564 -1.55 9.74 1.58
N VAL A 565 -1.65 8.98 2.67
CA VAL A 565 -0.54 8.16 3.21
C VAL A 565 -0.05 7.17 2.17
N ALA A 566 -0.95 6.38 1.60
CA ALA A 566 -0.60 5.38 0.59
C ALA A 566 0.05 6.02 -0.65
N ARG A 567 -0.49 7.15 -1.13
CA ARG A 567 0.07 7.88 -2.27
C ARG A 567 1.47 8.43 -1.97
N SER A 568 1.68 8.96 -0.76
CA SER A 568 2.99 9.48 -0.35
C SER A 568 4.04 8.38 -0.27
N VAL A 569 3.69 7.21 0.30
CA VAL A 569 4.55 6.03 0.34
C VAL A 569 4.86 5.53 -1.07
N TYR A 570 3.84 5.38 -1.92
CA TYR A 570 4.01 5.00 -3.32
C TYR A 570 4.98 5.94 -4.07
N LYS A 571 4.78 7.25 -3.95
CA LYS A 571 5.67 8.25 -4.58
C LYS A 571 7.11 8.13 -4.09
N SER A 572 7.28 7.90 -2.80
CA SER A 572 8.60 7.74 -2.19
C SER A 572 9.29 6.47 -2.68
N ILE A 573 8.60 5.34 -2.74
CA ILE A 573 9.13 4.09 -3.31
C ILE A 573 9.51 4.27 -4.79
N LEU A 574 8.64 4.91 -5.59
CA LEU A 574 8.90 5.20 -7.01
C LEU A 574 10.19 6.03 -7.18
N LYS A 575 10.29 7.14 -6.45
CA LYS A 575 11.46 8.04 -6.49
C LYS A 575 12.73 7.34 -5.99
N TYR A 576 12.61 6.56 -4.93
CA TYR A 576 13.71 5.78 -4.38
C TYR A 576 14.26 4.77 -5.39
N LEU A 577 13.41 3.95 -6.00
CA LEU A 577 13.84 2.97 -7.00
C LEU A 577 14.40 3.63 -8.26
N ALA A 578 13.82 4.77 -8.67
CA ALA A 578 14.38 5.56 -9.76
C ALA A 578 15.81 6.05 -9.45
N GLU A 579 16.08 6.49 -8.22
CA GLU A 579 17.41 6.85 -7.75
C GLU A 579 18.36 5.64 -7.72
N MET A 580 17.91 4.51 -7.18
CA MET A 580 18.70 3.27 -7.08
C MET A 580 19.21 2.77 -8.43
N HIS A 581 18.44 2.99 -9.51
CA HIS A 581 18.75 2.54 -10.87
C HIS A 581 19.12 3.67 -11.84
N HIS A 582 19.29 4.92 -11.36
CA HIS A 582 19.55 6.09 -12.20
C HIS A 582 18.55 6.25 -13.35
N SER A 583 17.27 6.00 -13.10
CA SER A 583 16.21 6.08 -14.10
C SER A 583 15.30 7.29 -13.89
N ASN A 584 14.59 7.70 -14.95
CA ASN A 584 13.55 8.71 -14.85
C ASN A 584 12.28 8.09 -14.24
N TYR A 585 11.50 8.91 -13.54
CA TYR A 585 10.20 8.53 -13.02
C TYR A 585 9.10 9.50 -13.45
N THR A 586 7.88 9.00 -13.45
CA THR A 586 6.65 9.78 -13.59
C THR A 586 5.65 9.25 -12.57
N VAL A 587 5.03 10.14 -11.81
CA VAL A 587 3.99 9.75 -10.85
C VAL A 587 2.68 9.51 -11.60
N GLN A 588 1.93 8.46 -11.24
CA GLN A 588 0.60 8.19 -11.79
C GLN A 588 -0.35 9.36 -11.54
N PRO A 589 -1.33 9.63 -12.46
CA PRO A 589 -2.26 10.74 -12.32
C PRO A 589 -3.21 10.56 -11.11
N LEU A 590 -3.94 11.64 -10.79
CA LEU A 590 -5.12 11.58 -9.93
C LEU A 590 -6.36 11.13 -10.73
N PRO A 591 -7.43 10.63 -10.08
CA PRO A 591 -8.70 10.33 -10.73
C PRO A 591 -9.26 11.54 -11.46
N VAL A 592 -9.99 11.29 -12.56
CA VAL A 592 -10.69 12.35 -13.29
C VAL A 592 -11.87 12.91 -12.48
N SER A 593 -12.30 14.12 -12.84
CA SER A 593 -13.45 14.83 -12.26
C SER A 593 -14.47 15.20 -13.35
N HIS A 594 -15.61 15.76 -12.96
CA HIS A 594 -16.65 16.24 -13.88
C HIS A 594 -17.07 15.18 -14.91
N PHE A 595 -17.23 13.95 -14.47
CA PHE A 595 -17.63 12.87 -15.35
C PHE A 595 -19.11 12.98 -15.72
N ALA A 596 -19.43 12.86 -17.00
CA ALA A 596 -20.80 12.91 -17.52
C ALA A 596 -20.99 11.95 -18.68
N VAL A 597 -22.19 11.39 -18.77
CA VAL A 597 -22.67 10.58 -19.88
C VAL A 597 -23.90 11.27 -20.49
N THR A 598 -23.87 11.49 -21.82
CA THR A 598 -24.98 12.07 -22.57
C THR A 598 -25.44 11.14 -23.68
N GLU A 599 -26.71 11.27 -24.14
CA GLU A 599 -27.25 10.45 -25.21
C GLU A 599 -27.27 11.24 -26.54
N GLU A 600 -26.65 10.69 -27.59
CA GLU A 600 -26.86 11.18 -28.96
C GLU A 600 -28.04 10.44 -29.62
N LYS A 601 -29.25 10.99 -29.53
CA LYS A 601 -30.50 10.32 -29.93
C LYS A 601 -30.50 9.84 -31.40
N LYS A 602 -29.91 10.60 -32.31
CA LYS A 602 -29.89 10.28 -33.74
C LYS A 602 -28.91 9.16 -34.12
N LYS A 603 -27.87 8.92 -33.30
CA LYS A 603 -26.79 7.98 -33.63
C LYS A 603 -26.82 6.68 -32.83
N ASN A 604 -27.72 6.53 -31.87
CA ASN A 604 -27.73 5.42 -30.92
C ASN A 604 -26.39 5.26 -30.21
N THR A 605 -25.85 6.35 -29.67
CA THR A 605 -24.56 6.39 -28.95
C THR A 605 -24.71 7.11 -27.63
N PHE A 606 -23.84 6.76 -26.69
CA PHE A 606 -23.57 7.53 -25.48
C PHE A 606 -22.24 8.26 -25.68
N GLU A 607 -22.19 9.52 -25.34
CA GLU A 607 -20.96 10.29 -25.26
C GLU A 607 -20.57 10.48 -23.80
N LEU A 608 -19.36 10.10 -23.46
CA LEU A 608 -18.73 10.23 -22.14
C LEU A 608 -17.77 11.41 -22.20
N ARG A 609 -17.77 12.26 -21.15
CA ARG A 609 -16.84 13.40 -21.02
C ARG A 609 -16.35 13.51 -19.59
N TRP A 610 -15.12 13.97 -19.39
CA TRP A 610 -14.48 14.16 -18.08
C TRP A 610 -13.42 15.25 -18.14
N ILE A 611 -12.93 15.68 -16.97
CA ILE A 611 -11.84 16.64 -16.83
C ILE A 611 -10.69 15.96 -16.06
N PRO A 612 -9.41 16.11 -16.49
CA PRO A 612 -8.27 15.63 -15.73
C PRO A 612 -8.11 16.42 -14.43
N THR A 613 -7.68 15.77 -13.37
CA THR A 613 -7.36 16.41 -12.10
C THR A 613 -5.86 16.67 -12.04
N GLU A 614 -5.46 17.92 -11.77
CA GLU A 614 -4.08 18.27 -11.55
C GLU A 614 -3.62 17.91 -10.12
N ASP A 615 -2.38 17.45 -9.98
CA ASP A 615 -1.75 17.23 -8.68
C ASP A 615 -0.75 18.37 -8.41
N PRO A 616 -1.08 19.33 -7.51
CA PRO A 616 -0.21 20.46 -7.24
C PRO A 616 1.10 20.06 -6.55
N LEU A 617 1.14 18.87 -5.94
CA LEU A 617 2.33 18.35 -5.24
C LEU A 617 3.25 17.56 -6.19
N GLU A 618 2.77 17.14 -7.37
CA GLU A 618 3.51 16.27 -8.30
C GLU A 618 3.35 16.72 -9.76
N PRO A 619 4.21 17.62 -10.24
CA PRO A 619 4.11 18.14 -11.61
C PRO A 619 4.21 17.08 -12.71
N THR A 620 4.81 15.90 -12.42
CA THR A 620 4.91 14.78 -13.35
C THR A 620 3.62 13.99 -13.50
N ALA A 621 2.66 14.15 -12.57
CA ALA A 621 1.42 13.37 -12.51
C ALA A 621 0.34 13.79 -13.54
N LYS A 622 0.72 14.49 -14.61
CA LYS A 622 -0.21 14.91 -15.65
C LYS A 622 -0.73 13.73 -16.45
N ALA A 623 -2.04 13.67 -16.66
CA ALA A 623 -2.67 12.68 -17.54
C ALA A 623 -2.19 12.85 -19.00
N GLN A 624 -1.91 11.74 -19.68
CA GLN A 624 -1.50 11.68 -21.08
C GLN A 624 -2.53 10.94 -21.95
N GLY A 625 -3.44 10.24 -21.29
CA GLY A 625 -4.55 9.51 -21.86
C GLY A 625 -5.44 8.97 -20.74
N TYR A 626 -6.42 8.19 -21.13
CA TYR A 626 -7.44 7.66 -20.22
C TYR A 626 -7.79 6.22 -20.62
N VAL A 627 -8.35 5.48 -19.67
CA VAL A 627 -8.95 4.18 -19.94
C VAL A 627 -10.41 4.23 -19.51
N VAL A 628 -11.30 3.92 -20.43
CA VAL A 628 -12.73 3.79 -20.20
C VAL A 628 -13.06 2.31 -20.04
N TYR A 629 -13.52 1.92 -18.85
CA TYR A 629 -14.01 0.59 -18.54
C TYR A 629 -15.52 0.55 -18.70
N THR A 630 -16.03 -0.51 -19.33
CA THR A 630 -17.46 -0.68 -19.60
C THR A 630 -17.99 -1.94 -18.93
N ARG A 631 -19.17 -1.85 -18.34
CA ARG A 631 -19.95 -2.97 -17.80
C ARG A 631 -21.34 -2.96 -18.41
N ILE A 632 -21.85 -4.12 -18.79
CA ILE A 632 -23.22 -4.29 -19.29
C ILE A 632 -24.06 -5.05 -18.26
N GLY A 633 -25.15 -4.44 -17.84
CA GLY A 633 -26.09 -4.99 -16.85
C GLY A 633 -25.38 -5.35 -15.56
N TYR A 634 -25.58 -6.59 -15.08
CA TYR A 634 -24.94 -7.15 -13.88
C TYR A 634 -23.61 -7.87 -14.19
N GLY A 635 -23.02 -7.65 -15.36
CA GLY A 635 -21.69 -8.14 -15.71
C GLY A 635 -20.59 -7.51 -14.86
N GLY A 636 -19.34 -7.89 -15.11
CA GLY A 636 -18.15 -7.22 -14.60
C GLY A 636 -17.66 -6.14 -15.58
N PHE A 637 -16.74 -5.29 -15.12
CA PHE A 637 -16.05 -4.37 -16.03
C PHE A 637 -15.05 -5.12 -16.91
N ASP A 638 -14.97 -4.69 -18.18
CA ASP A 638 -14.01 -5.19 -19.17
C ASP A 638 -12.55 -4.76 -18.86
N ASN A 639 -11.60 -5.07 -19.74
CA ASN A 639 -10.19 -4.66 -19.60
C ASN A 639 -9.94 -3.21 -19.99
N GLY A 640 -10.98 -2.46 -20.37
CA GLY A 640 -10.93 -1.06 -20.73
C GLY A 640 -10.48 -0.76 -22.15
N THR A 641 -10.80 0.44 -22.59
CA THR A 641 -10.41 0.99 -23.89
C THR A 641 -9.58 2.25 -23.69
N TYR A 642 -8.38 2.29 -24.26
CA TYR A 642 -7.54 3.48 -24.21
C TYR A 642 -8.09 4.63 -25.06
N VAL A 643 -8.13 5.84 -24.49
CA VAL A 643 -8.61 7.07 -25.11
C VAL A 643 -7.60 8.19 -24.89
N LYS A 644 -7.19 8.88 -25.95
CA LYS A 644 -6.23 9.97 -25.84
C LYS A 644 -6.87 11.29 -25.36
N GLY A 645 -8.11 11.56 -25.77
CA GLY A 645 -8.86 12.77 -25.41
C GLY A 645 -9.70 12.62 -24.15
N THR A 646 -10.38 13.68 -23.76
CA THR A 646 -11.27 13.75 -22.58
C THR A 646 -12.72 13.42 -22.89
N SER A 647 -12.97 12.72 -24.01
CA SER A 647 -14.29 12.22 -24.37
C SER A 647 -14.19 10.88 -25.10
N PHE A 648 -15.26 10.10 -25.01
CA PHE A 648 -15.37 8.80 -25.67
C PHE A 648 -16.81 8.52 -26.06
N THR A 649 -17.03 7.96 -27.25
CA THR A 649 -18.36 7.61 -27.76
C THR A 649 -18.52 6.09 -27.77
N VAL A 650 -19.59 5.61 -27.14
CA VAL A 650 -19.95 4.18 -27.07
C VAL A 650 -21.25 3.92 -27.81
N LYS A 651 -21.30 2.89 -28.65
CA LYS A 651 -22.52 2.45 -29.31
C LYS A 651 -23.52 1.93 -28.25
N ALA A 652 -24.73 2.50 -28.25
CA ALA A 652 -25.80 2.13 -27.33
C ALA A 652 -26.72 1.10 -28.01
N GLU A 653 -26.78 -0.09 -27.45
CA GLU A 653 -27.76 -1.09 -27.83
C GLU A 653 -29.03 -0.90 -27.00
N PRO A 654 -30.20 -0.59 -27.65
CA PRO A 654 -31.43 -0.35 -26.92
C PRO A 654 -31.89 -1.55 -26.09
N GLY A 655 -32.21 -1.31 -24.83
CA GLY A 655 -32.63 -2.35 -23.90
C GLY A 655 -31.55 -2.77 -22.90
N LEU A 656 -30.29 -2.43 -23.12
CA LEU A 656 -29.18 -2.73 -22.22
C LEU A 656 -28.79 -1.51 -21.36
N VAL A 657 -28.51 -1.74 -20.08
CA VAL A 657 -27.87 -0.74 -19.20
C VAL A 657 -26.36 -0.88 -19.32
N TYR A 658 -25.70 0.23 -19.61
CA TYR A 658 -24.25 0.37 -19.62
C TYR A 658 -23.81 1.10 -18.35
N SER A 659 -22.69 0.69 -17.77
CA SER A 659 -22.01 1.42 -16.70
C SER A 659 -20.57 1.68 -17.11
N PHE A 660 -20.06 2.85 -16.73
CA PHE A 660 -18.74 3.32 -17.13
C PHE A 660 -17.99 3.84 -15.92
N LYS A 661 -16.69 3.61 -15.88
CA LYS A 661 -15.72 4.31 -15.03
C LYS A 661 -14.51 4.67 -15.87
N VAL A 662 -13.84 5.77 -15.50
CA VAL A 662 -12.70 6.30 -16.23
C VAL A 662 -11.51 6.40 -15.31
N THR A 663 -10.34 6.00 -15.80
CA THR A 663 -9.05 6.24 -15.14
C THR A 663 -8.20 7.15 -16.03
N ALA A 664 -7.35 7.96 -15.41
CA ALA A 664 -6.32 8.72 -16.10
C ALA A 664 -5.02 7.90 -16.13
N VAL A 665 -4.28 7.95 -17.24
CA VAL A 665 -3.02 7.25 -17.41
C VAL A 665 -1.92 8.14 -17.95
N ASN A 666 -0.68 7.83 -17.57
CA ASN A 666 0.55 8.41 -18.13
C ASN A 666 1.66 7.35 -18.16
N LYS A 667 2.88 7.75 -18.48
CA LYS A 667 4.05 6.84 -18.47
C LYS A 667 4.35 6.24 -17.10
N GLY A 668 3.89 6.84 -16.01
CA GLY A 668 4.11 6.40 -14.63
C GLY A 668 3.08 5.40 -14.13
N GLY A 669 1.91 5.33 -14.78
CA GLY A 669 0.87 4.40 -14.35
C GLY A 669 -0.56 4.89 -14.54
N GLU A 670 -1.47 4.25 -13.84
CA GLU A 670 -2.92 4.43 -13.90
C GLU A 670 -3.45 4.99 -12.57
N SER A 671 -4.36 5.96 -12.63
CA SER A 671 -5.04 6.51 -11.46
C SER A 671 -6.03 5.50 -10.84
N PHE A 672 -6.52 5.79 -9.64
CA PHE A 672 -7.78 5.21 -9.19
C PHE A 672 -8.91 5.64 -10.12
N PRO A 673 -10.02 4.85 -10.19
CA PRO A 673 -11.13 5.16 -11.07
C PRO A 673 -11.95 6.38 -10.61
N SER A 674 -12.67 6.98 -11.56
CA SER A 674 -13.80 7.86 -11.27
C SER A 674 -14.92 7.10 -10.54
N GLU A 675 -15.97 7.83 -10.17
CA GLU A 675 -17.29 7.24 -9.89
C GLU A 675 -17.80 6.43 -11.08
N ILE A 676 -18.77 5.55 -10.82
CA ILE A 676 -19.41 4.73 -11.85
C ILE A 676 -20.70 5.42 -12.31
N LEU A 677 -20.73 5.85 -13.55
CA LEU A 677 -21.93 6.40 -14.19
C LEU A 677 -22.59 5.37 -15.08
N SER A 678 -23.90 5.43 -15.18
CA SER A 678 -24.68 4.48 -15.97
C SER A 678 -25.61 5.17 -16.96
N ALA A 679 -25.92 4.48 -18.04
CA ALA A 679 -26.84 4.97 -19.08
C ALA A 679 -27.66 3.82 -19.69
N TYR A 680 -28.86 4.15 -20.15
CA TYR A 680 -29.79 3.21 -20.75
C TYR A 680 -30.61 3.86 -21.86
N LYS A 681 -30.74 3.19 -22.97
CA LYS A 681 -31.62 3.59 -24.04
C LYS A 681 -32.85 2.69 -24.11
N ALA A 682 -34.01 3.26 -23.85
CA ALA A 682 -35.27 2.52 -24.02
C ALA A 682 -35.58 2.32 -25.51
N LYS A 683 -36.14 1.15 -25.87
CA LYS A 683 -36.59 0.86 -27.25
C LYS A 683 -37.62 1.87 -27.75
N ARG A 684 -38.52 2.34 -26.84
CA ARG A 684 -39.54 3.39 -27.11
C ARG A 684 -39.57 4.34 -25.93
N SER A 685 -38.67 5.38 -25.99
CA SER A 685 -38.56 6.34 -24.90
C SER A 685 -39.56 7.47 -25.00
N LYS A 686 -40.21 7.84 -23.87
CA LYS A 686 -41.04 9.02 -23.70
C LYS A 686 -40.27 10.26 -23.27
N GLY A 687 -38.99 10.10 -22.94
CA GLY A 687 -38.07 11.14 -22.49
C GLY A 687 -36.85 10.53 -21.85
N THR A 688 -35.87 11.36 -21.52
CA THR A 688 -34.64 10.93 -20.85
C THR A 688 -34.60 11.46 -19.43
N VAL A 689 -34.34 10.61 -18.46
CA VAL A 689 -34.07 10.98 -17.04
C VAL A 689 -32.57 11.24 -16.91
N LEU A 690 -32.20 12.32 -16.23
CA LEU A 690 -30.82 12.55 -15.80
C LEU A 690 -30.68 12.08 -14.35
N ILE A 691 -29.76 11.15 -14.10
CA ILE A 691 -29.37 10.77 -12.76
C ILE A 691 -28.11 11.56 -12.40
N VAL A 692 -28.19 12.39 -11.36
CA VAL A 692 -27.05 13.18 -10.87
C VAL A 692 -26.46 12.46 -9.64
N ASN A 693 -25.24 11.96 -9.78
CA ASN A 693 -24.50 11.43 -8.65
C ASN A 693 -23.92 12.60 -7.83
N ALA A 694 -24.47 12.82 -6.63
CA ALA A 694 -24.03 13.83 -5.69
C ALA A 694 -23.55 13.20 -4.36
N PHE A 695 -23.42 11.89 -4.32
CA PHE A 695 -22.89 11.16 -3.18
C PHE A 695 -21.39 10.87 -3.38
N HIS A 696 -20.57 11.83 -2.97
CA HIS A 696 -19.10 11.73 -3.06
C HIS A 696 -18.44 11.49 -1.70
N ARG A 697 -19.16 11.67 -0.61
CA ARG A 697 -18.66 11.57 0.75
C ARG A 697 -18.06 10.22 1.06
N THR A 698 -16.86 10.24 1.59
CA THR A 698 -16.26 9.16 2.39
C THR A 698 -15.82 9.75 3.72
N SER A 699 -15.95 9.02 4.83
CA SER A 699 -15.63 9.53 6.16
C SER A 699 -15.21 8.43 7.11
N GLY A 700 -14.48 8.80 8.17
CA GLY A 700 -14.25 7.97 9.34
C GLY A 700 -15.54 7.80 10.17
N PRO A 701 -15.49 6.98 11.23
CA PRO A 701 -16.62 6.76 12.15
C PRO A 701 -16.91 8.02 12.97
N GLU A 702 -18.13 8.10 13.52
CA GLU A 702 -18.52 9.16 14.47
C GLU A 702 -17.54 9.22 15.65
N SER A 703 -17.05 10.40 15.95
CA SER A 703 -16.09 10.62 17.04
C SER A 703 -16.71 11.40 18.19
N MET A 704 -16.43 10.96 19.41
CA MET A 704 -16.78 11.68 20.65
C MET A 704 -15.52 12.27 21.28
N ASN A 705 -15.54 13.55 21.58
CA ASN A 705 -14.45 14.22 22.26
C ASN A 705 -14.98 15.36 23.15
N ASN A 706 -15.14 15.07 24.43
CA ASN A 706 -15.53 16.02 25.45
C ASN A 706 -14.74 15.78 26.75
N LEU A 707 -15.08 16.49 27.83
CA LEU A 707 -14.35 16.40 29.10
C LEU A 707 -14.36 15.00 29.73
N MET A 708 -15.40 14.21 29.49
CA MET A 708 -15.62 12.91 30.12
C MET A 708 -15.38 11.73 29.18
N MET A 709 -15.69 11.91 27.90
CA MET A 709 -15.69 10.83 26.94
C MET A 709 -14.80 11.16 25.74
N GLN A 710 -14.00 10.18 25.30
CA GLN A 710 -13.19 10.30 24.11
C GLN A 710 -13.12 8.93 23.39
N GLY A 711 -13.45 8.92 22.10
CA GLY A 711 -13.40 7.72 21.30
C GLY A 711 -14.30 7.76 20.07
N PHE A 712 -14.76 6.58 19.61
CA PHE A 712 -15.53 6.44 18.38
C PHE A 712 -16.80 5.62 18.61
N ASP A 713 -17.94 6.14 18.15
CA ASP A 713 -19.23 5.44 18.19
C ASP A 713 -19.51 4.72 16.87
N ILE A 714 -18.75 3.64 16.66
CA ILE A 714 -18.85 2.79 15.46
C ILE A 714 -20.24 2.13 15.34
N GLN A 715 -20.97 1.98 16.45
CA GLN A 715 -22.28 1.36 16.46
C GLN A 715 -23.34 2.26 15.83
N SER A 716 -23.31 3.54 16.16
CA SER A 716 -24.27 4.53 15.63
C SER A 716 -23.88 4.99 14.22
N ASP A 717 -22.58 5.22 13.97
CA ASP A 717 -22.06 5.61 12.68
C ASP A 717 -20.64 5.02 12.46
N PRO A 718 -20.52 3.92 11.71
CA PRO A 718 -19.22 3.32 11.37
C PRO A 718 -18.42 4.15 10.34
N GLY A 719 -18.95 5.28 9.88
CA GLY A 719 -18.40 6.04 8.78
C GLY A 719 -18.82 5.53 7.41
N LEU A 720 -18.24 6.14 6.38
CA LEU A 720 -18.45 5.80 4.98
C LEU A 720 -17.08 5.50 4.33
N PRO A 721 -16.55 4.29 4.51
CA PRO A 721 -15.27 3.94 3.90
C PRO A 721 -15.35 3.95 2.38
N TYR A 722 -14.22 4.08 1.71
CA TYR A 722 -14.11 3.90 0.26
C TYR A 722 -14.41 2.44 -0.09
N ILE A 723 -15.53 2.21 -0.76
CA ILE A 723 -16.08 0.90 -1.12
C ILE A 723 -16.44 0.06 0.11
N SER A 724 -15.49 -0.38 0.90
CA SER A 724 -15.66 -1.11 2.16
C SER A 724 -14.39 -1.06 2.99
N THR A 725 -14.49 -1.43 4.27
CA THR A 725 -13.33 -1.58 5.16
C THR A 725 -13.48 -2.78 6.08
N THR A 726 -12.35 -3.31 6.54
CA THR A 726 -12.23 -4.33 7.59
C THR A 726 -11.52 -3.77 8.82
N ALA A 727 -11.41 -2.44 8.95
CA ALA A 727 -10.59 -1.77 9.96
C ALA A 727 -11.04 -2.00 11.41
N PHE A 728 -12.26 -2.46 11.64
CA PHE A 728 -12.84 -2.55 12.97
C PHE A 728 -12.77 -3.98 13.54
N CYS A 729 -12.35 -4.08 14.82
CA CYS A 729 -12.44 -5.32 15.59
C CYS A 729 -13.78 -5.45 16.34
N GLY A 730 -14.34 -4.33 16.81
CA GLY A 730 -15.58 -4.32 17.57
C GLY A 730 -15.95 -2.92 18.01
N TYR A 731 -17.10 -2.81 18.71
CA TYR A 731 -17.57 -1.53 19.24
C TYR A 731 -16.76 -1.08 20.43
N GLN A 732 -16.57 0.23 20.59
CA GLN A 732 -15.89 0.78 21.74
C GLN A 732 -16.77 0.66 22.99
N GLN A 733 -16.26 0.03 24.05
CA GLN A 733 -17.00 -0.28 25.28
C GLN A 733 -16.80 0.78 26.38
N ASN A 734 -15.68 1.50 26.33
CA ASN A 734 -15.31 2.47 27.34
C ASN A 734 -14.77 3.74 26.67
N PHE A 735 -15.42 4.87 26.96
CA PHE A 735 -15.07 6.19 26.44
C PHE A 735 -14.39 7.08 27.48
N ASN A 736 -13.96 6.54 28.61
CA ASN A 736 -13.45 7.31 29.74
C ASN A 736 -12.12 8.00 29.43
N ARG A 737 -12.14 9.30 29.25
CA ARG A 737 -10.96 10.11 28.91
C ARG A 737 -9.88 10.10 30.00
N THR A 738 -10.24 9.91 31.27
CA THR A 738 -9.28 9.92 32.40
C THR A 738 -8.37 8.68 32.41
N LYS A 739 -8.70 7.66 31.63
CA LYS A 739 -7.93 6.42 31.52
C LYS A 739 -7.14 6.31 30.20
N ALA A 740 -6.91 7.43 29.54
CA ALA A 740 -6.14 7.45 28.27
C ALA A 740 -4.77 6.79 28.43
N GLY A 741 -4.41 5.95 27.45
CA GLY A 741 -3.13 5.26 27.40
C GLY A 741 -2.98 4.01 28.27
N ILE A 742 -4.04 3.55 28.92
CA ILE A 742 -4.03 2.29 29.70
C ILE A 742 -4.39 1.12 28.79
N GLU A 743 -3.49 0.16 28.66
CA GLU A 743 -3.66 -1.05 27.81
C GLU A 743 -4.45 -2.17 28.50
N THR A 744 -5.55 -1.84 29.15
CA THR A 744 -6.43 -2.79 29.85
C THR A 744 -7.87 -2.61 29.42
N GLU A 745 -8.74 -3.54 29.82
CA GLU A 745 -10.20 -3.41 29.62
C GLU A 745 -10.79 -2.16 30.29
N ASP A 746 -10.12 -1.64 31.31
CA ASP A 746 -10.46 -0.36 31.95
C ASP A 746 -9.89 0.85 31.22
N GLY A 747 -9.09 0.65 30.18
CA GLY A 747 -8.45 1.70 29.41
C GLY A 747 -9.43 2.45 28.52
N LEU A 748 -9.01 3.66 28.11
CA LEU A 748 -9.74 4.43 27.11
C LEU A 748 -9.72 3.67 25.77
N GLY A 749 -10.91 3.53 25.17
CA GLY A 749 -11.03 2.93 23.84
C GLY A 749 -11.05 1.40 23.81
N TYR A 750 -11.16 0.72 24.96
CA TYR A 750 -11.39 -0.73 24.97
C TYR A 750 -12.53 -1.10 24.02
N SER A 751 -12.31 -2.13 23.20
CA SER A 751 -13.25 -2.54 22.18
C SER A 751 -13.54 -4.03 22.22
N GLY A 752 -14.73 -4.41 21.78
CA GLY A 752 -15.14 -5.79 21.57
C GLY A 752 -14.41 -6.47 20.40
N ASN A 753 -14.91 -7.64 20.02
CA ASN A 753 -14.40 -8.42 18.89
C ASN A 753 -15.52 -8.85 17.93
N GLU A 754 -16.70 -8.31 18.07
CA GLU A 754 -17.91 -8.69 17.35
C GLU A 754 -17.88 -8.32 15.87
N LEU A 755 -17.00 -7.44 15.45
CA LEU A 755 -16.81 -7.03 14.05
C LEU A 755 -15.63 -7.72 13.37
N GLU A 756 -14.89 -8.57 14.07
CA GLU A 756 -13.75 -9.28 13.48
C GLU A 756 -14.16 -10.10 12.26
N GLY A 757 -13.51 -9.85 11.13
CA GLY A 757 -13.82 -10.51 9.87
C GLY A 757 -15.09 -10.01 9.19
N MET A 758 -15.70 -8.94 9.65
CA MET A 758 -16.79 -8.26 8.96
C MET A 758 -16.24 -7.15 8.04
N GLN A 759 -16.89 -7.01 6.88
CA GLN A 759 -16.66 -5.88 6.00
C GLN A 759 -17.76 -4.84 6.26
N ILE A 760 -17.35 -3.64 6.63
CA ILE A 760 -18.27 -2.51 6.76
C ILE A 760 -18.41 -1.87 5.37
N ALA A 761 -19.63 -1.86 4.84
CA ALA A 761 -19.96 -1.26 3.55
C ALA A 761 -19.85 0.27 3.63
N GLY A 762 -19.39 0.89 2.55
CA GLY A 762 -19.23 2.32 2.40
C GLY A 762 -19.79 2.84 1.09
N ASN A 763 -19.23 3.93 0.60
CA ASN A 763 -19.62 4.49 -0.69
C ASN A 763 -18.99 3.66 -1.82
N THR A 764 -19.85 2.97 -2.60
CA THR A 764 -19.43 2.16 -3.74
C THR A 764 -19.30 2.96 -5.03
N PHE A 765 -19.80 4.20 -5.03
CA PHE A 765 -19.86 5.09 -6.21
C PHE A 765 -20.63 4.50 -7.40
N ASP A 766 -21.52 3.53 -7.18
CA ASP A 766 -22.27 2.79 -8.22
C ASP A 766 -23.80 2.97 -8.11
N TYR A 767 -24.27 3.96 -7.38
CA TYR A 767 -25.70 4.21 -7.16
C TYR A 767 -26.46 4.64 -8.43
N PRO A 768 -25.86 5.32 -9.43
CA PRO A 768 -26.51 5.56 -10.70
C PRO A 768 -26.98 4.30 -11.43
N PHE A 769 -26.28 3.17 -11.25
CA PHE A 769 -26.74 1.87 -11.75
C PHE A 769 -28.00 1.40 -11.03
N VAL A 770 -28.08 1.54 -9.70
CA VAL A 770 -29.21 1.08 -8.88
C VAL A 770 -30.48 1.84 -9.26
N HIS A 771 -30.44 3.18 -9.30
CA HIS A 771 -31.56 4.01 -9.73
C HIS A 771 -31.92 3.75 -11.19
N GLY A 772 -30.91 3.64 -12.05
CA GLY A 772 -31.07 3.36 -13.47
C GLY A 772 -31.76 2.02 -13.75
N LYS A 773 -31.52 0.98 -12.95
CA LYS A 773 -32.22 -0.31 -13.05
C LYS A 773 -33.71 -0.18 -12.75
N ALA A 774 -34.08 0.65 -11.78
CA ALA A 774 -35.51 0.95 -11.50
C ALA A 774 -36.18 1.63 -12.69
N ILE A 775 -35.51 2.60 -13.33
CA ILE A 775 -36.00 3.30 -14.53
C ILE A 775 -36.10 2.33 -15.72
N GLN A 776 -35.12 1.45 -15.93
CA GLN A 776 -35.18 0.38 -16.95
C GLN A 776 -36.39 -0.54 -16.73
N THR A 777 -36.61 -0.96 -15.48
CA THR A 777 -37.75 -1.84 -15.14
C THR A 777 -39.10 -1.19 -15.44
N ALA A 778 -39.22 0.12 -15.23
CA ALA A 778 -40.40 0.86 -15.62
C ALA A 778 -40.62 0.90 -17.15
N GLY A 779 -39.57 0.75 -17.94
CA GLY A 779 -39.58 0.51 -19.40
C GLY A 779 -40.03 1.67 -20.28
N ARG A 780 -40.26 2.87 -19.71
CA ARG A 780 -40.88 4.02 -20.41
C ARG A 780 -39.88 5.12 -20.78
N TYR A 781 -38.74 5.20 -20.07
CA TYR A 781 -37.78 6.30 -20.20
C TYR A 781 -36.37 5.78 -20.43
N SER A 782 -35.60 6.51 -21.20
CA SER A 782 -34.15 6.40 -21.24
C SER A 782 -33.57 7.09 -20.02
N PHE A 783 -32.32 6.80 -19.65
CA PHE A 783 -31.59 7.58 -18.67
C PHE A 783 -30.10 7.71 -19.04
N VAL A 784 -29.50 8.78 -18.56
CA VAL A 784 -28.06 9.02 -18.53
C VAL A 784 -27.70 9.52 -17.15
N SER A 785 -26.41 9.59 -16.82
CA SER A 785 -25.97 10.08 -15.52
C SER A 785 -24.78 11.01 -15.60
N CYS A 786 -24.61 11.85 -14.59
CA CYS A 786 -23.47 12.75 -14.47
C CYS A 786 -23.07 12.94 -12.99
N SER A 787 -21.83 13.39 -12.76
CA SER A 787 -21.38 13.94 -11.48
C SER A 787 -22.10 15.27 -11.17
N SER A 788 -22.39 15.55 -9.90
CA SER A 788 -22.90 16.85 -9.43
C SER A 788 -22.01 18.02 -9.85
N GLU A 789 -20.70 17.82 -9.92
CA GLU A 789 -19.71 18.82 -10.36
C GLU A 789 -20.07 19.40 -11.75
N THR A 790 -20.62 18.58 -12.64
CA THR A 790 -20.97 19.04 -14.01
C THR A 790 -22.20 19.93 -14.02
N VAL A 791 -23.15 19.72 -13.10
CA VAL A 791 -24.32 20.57 -12.90
C VAL A 791 -23.90 21.89 -12.26
N GLU A 792 -23.09 21.81 -11.21
CA GLU A 792 -22.61 22.98 -10.47
C GLU A 792 -21.70 23.89 -11.29
N SER A 793 -20.90 23.32 -12.19
CA SER A 793 -20.10 24.11 -13.14
C SER A 793 -20.90 24.67 -14.33
N GLY A 794 -22.16 24.25 -14.49
CA GLY A 794 -23.00 24.62 -15.65
C GLY A 794 -22.64 23.90 -16.95
N SER A 795 -21.75 22.89 -16.91
CA SER A 795 -21.39 22.10 -18.09
C SER A 795 -22.47 21.07 -18.48
N THR A 796 -23.38 20.73 -17.56
CA THR A 796 -24.59 19.94 -17.82
C THR A 796 -25.84 20.81 -17.69
N ASP A 797 -26.52 21.04 -18.82
CA ASP A 797 -27.83 21.70 -18.86
C ASP A 797 -28.91 20.70 -18.48
N LEU A 798 -29.79 21.09 -17.52
CA LEU A 798 -30.90 20.24 -17.04
C LEU A 798 -32.13 20.31 -17.91
N SER A 799 -32.31 21.37 -18.72
CA SER A 799 -33.52 21.68 -19.45
C SER A 799 -34.01 20.61 -20.44
N PRO A 800 -33.13 19.81 -21.11
CA PRO A 800 -33.56 18.79 -22.06
C PRO A 800 -34.15 17.52 -21.41
N TYR A 801 -33.99 17.35 -20.08
CA TYR A 801 -34.36 16.13 -19.42
C TYR A 801 -35.79 16.13 -18.93
N TYR A 802 -36.46 15.01 -19.11
CA TYR A 802 -37.85 14.83 -18.65
C TYR A 802 -37.98 14.89 -17.12
N MET A 803 -36.96 14.37 -16.42
CA MET A 803 -36.86 14.34 -14.98
C MET A 803 -35.37 14.38 -14.59
N VAL A 804 -35.06 14.98 -13.46
CA VAL A 804 -33.77 14.93 -12.80
C VAL A 804 -33.91 14.15 -11.51
N ASP A 805 -33.08 13.13 -11.34
CA ASP A 805 -32.98 12.26 -10.17
C ASP A 805 -31.62 12.50 -9.52
N ILE A 806 -31.60 13.11 -8.33
CA ILE A 806 -30.36 13.42 -7.62
C ILE A 806 -30.16 12.46 -6.44
N ILE A 807 -28.99 11.83 -6.41
CA ILE A 807 -28.60 10.90 -5.37
C ILE A 807 -27.62 11.58 -4.43
N TYR A 808 -28.06 11.95 -3.26
CA TYR A 808 -27.18 12.40 -2.17
C TYR A 808 -26.75 11.28 -1.22
N GLY A 809 -27.51 10.15 -1.17
CA GLY A 809 -27.17 9.04 -0.29
C GLY A 809 -26.98 9.49 1.15
N ALA A 810 -25.79 9.26 1.71
CA ALA A 810 -25.38 9.74 3.03
C ALA A 810 -24.47 11.00 2.98
N GLU A 811 -24.56 11.80 1.90
CA GLU A 811 -23.87 13.09 1.80
C GLU A 811 -24.41 14.07 2.84
N ASN A 812 -23.54 14.65 3.66
CA ASN A 812 -23.95 15.55 4.75
C ASN A 812 -23.94 17.04 4.37
N SER A 813 -23.34 17.40 3.25
CA SER A 813 -23.31 18.74 2.70
C SER A 813 -24.08 18.80 1.37
N THR A 814 -25.39 18.94 1.50
CA THR A 814 -26.31 18.93 0.36
C THR A 814 -26.56 20.32 -0.19
N LEU A 815 -26.98 20.39 -1.46
CA LEU A 815 -27.54 21.58 -2.09
C LEU A 815 -26.67 22.84 -1.99
N SER A 816 -25.49 22.82 -2.63
CA SER A 816 -24.71 24.05 -2.85
C SER A 816 -25.56 25.15 -3.51
N ASN A 817 -25.22 26.41 -3.30
CA ASN A 817 -25.95 27.52 -3.91
C ASN A 817 -26.09 27.41 -5.45
N ARG A 818 -25.07 26.88 -6.10
CA ARG A 818 -25.07 26.65 -7.55
C ARG A 818 -26.06 25.55 -7.93
N MET A 819 -26.05 24.44 -7.17
CA MET A 819 -27.02 23.35 -7.37
C MET A 819 -28.46 23.85 -7.14
N GLN A 820 -28.72 24.59 -6.06
CA GLN A 820 -30.04 25.18 -5.77
C GLN A 820 -30.51 26.05 -6.92
N GLN A 821 -29.67 26.91 -7.46
CA GLN A 821 -30.02 27.79 -8.58
C GLN A 821 -30.33 27.00 -9.85
N ALA A 822 -29.53 25.98 -10.17
CA ALA A 822 -29.75 25.11 -11.32
C ALA A 822 -31.10 24.38 -11.22
N LEU A 823 -31.39 23.79 -10.05
CA LEU A 823 -32.65 23.10 -9.80
C LEU A 823 -33.86 24.03 -9.76
N THR A 824 -33.74 25.22 -9.20
CA THR A 824 -34.80 26.24 -9.18
C THR A 824 -35.17 26.63 -10.61
N ASN A 825 -34.20 26.92 -11.47
CA ASN A 825 -34.42 27.27 -12.87
C ASN A 825 -35.06 26.10 -13.62
N TYR A 826 -34.60 24.87 -13.40
CA TYR A 826 -35.19 23.68 -14.01
C TYR A 826 -36.65 23.47 -13.62
N CYS A 827 -36.98 23.57 -12.33
CA CYS A 827 -38.33 23.39 -11.81
C CYS A 827 -39.26 24.52 -12.30
N ARG A 828 -38.81 25.80 -12.34
CA ARG A 828 -39.57 26.91 -12.90
C ARG A 828 -39.88 26.73 -14.40
N GLY A 829 -38.99 26.03 -15.12
CA GLY A 829 -39.24 25.62 -16.50
C GLY A 829 -40.17 24.41 -16.65
N GLY A 830 -40.79 23.92 -15.58
CA GLY A 830 -41.72 22.77 -15.60
C GLY A 830 -41.01 21.40 -15.48
N GLY A 831 -39.73 21.38 -15.16
CA GLY A 831 -38.94 20.16 -14.93
C GLY A 831 -39.42 19.36 -13.69
N LYS A 832 -39.23 18.05 -13.73
CA LYS A 832 -39.61 17.14 -12.65
C LYS A 832 -38.35 16.75 -11.89
N LEU A 833 -38.43 16.87 -10.58
CA LEU A 833 -37.27 16.63 -9.70
C LEU A 833 -37.60 15.51 -8.67
N PHE A 834 -36.67 14.58 -8.53
CA PHE A 834 -36.62 13.62 -7.47
C PHE A 834 -35.26 13.74 -6.75
N ILE A 835 -35.26 13.84 -5.45
CA ILE A 835 -34.07 13.96 -4.62
C ILE A 835 -34.12 12.88 -3.55
N SER A 836 -33.06 12.13 -3.38
CA SER A 836 -32.92 11.11 -2.35
C SER A 836 -31.64 11.31 -1.53
N GLY A 837 -31.72 11.15 -0.21
CA GLY A 837 -30.59 11.24 0.69
C GLY A 837 -30.98 11.41 2.16
N SER A 838 -30.07 11.06 3.06
CA SER A 838 -30.31 11.07 4.51
C SER A 838 -30.41 12.50 5.10
N TYR A 839 -29.77 13.49 4.48
CA TYR A 839 -29.58 14.83 5.05
C TYR A 839 -30.15 15.96 4.17
N ILE A 840 -30.98 15.62 3.19
CA ILE A 840 -31.51 16.62 2.24
C ILE A 840 -32.37 17.74 2.86
N GLY A 841 -32.89 17.52 4.06
CA GLY A 841 -33.69 18.48 4.82
C GLY A 841 -32.92 19.32 5.84
N ASN A 842 -31.64 19.07 6.09
CA ASN A 842 -30.93 19.68 7.22
C ASN A 842 -30.72 21.20 7.12
N LYS A 843 -30.89 21.82 5.95
CA LYS A 843 -30.73 23.28 5.72
C LYS A 843 -32.01 23.96 5.23
N LEU A 844 -33.14 23.27 5.24
CA LEU A 844 -34.43 23.81 4.77
C LEU A 844 -35.24 24.48 5.85
N GLY A 845 -34.72 24.68 7.05
CA GLY A 845 -35.41 25.16 8.23
C GLY A 845 -35.10 26.57 8.70
N ASP A 846 -34.27 27.34 8.00
CA ASP A 846 -33.96 28.74 8.32
C ASP A 846 -34.59 29.70 7.32
#